data_3886ccf3c6e19f66f5fc3f936a8baa08
#
_entry.id   3886ccf3c6e19f66f5fc3f936a8baa08
#
_cell.length_a   1.000
_cell.length_b   1.000
_cell.length_c   1.000
_cell.angle_alpha   90.00
_cell.angle_beta   90.00
_cell.angle_gamma   90.00
#
_symmetry.space_group_name_H-M   'P 1'
#
loop_
_entity.id
_entity.type
_entity.pdbx_description
1 polymer ?
#
loop_
_entity_poly.entity_id
_entity_poly.type
_entity_poly.pdbx_seq_one_letter_code
_entity_poly.pdbx_strand_id
1 'polypeptide(L)'
;MTTGTSTPTPARATFWHRLDRALARLRPHREPVSLLADALVVTACWHVTYLFRLGFERWHSARPSYDAWVMLGVVLGYLLANALFRVPQSMWRFSGFGEVKRLTLACGLAGSVAAVVVMSLGLAKVPRAVLALHPVVSLMGLVLVRIGYRMLYEHARARISGSGSGGGEVRRAVVLGAGQAARLLVAGLHQQGWVVVGLLDDDPAKQRARIGGVPVLGPLALLRERQALAGATHLIVAMPAASGPQRRHALELAARTGLPVLTVPSADELREGRTRVERLRDIEPEDLLGREPVRLDEAGVAAVLAGKTVLVTGAGGSIGGELVRQIARLAPARLVLVELSEFNLYSIEQELRESHPTLELVPLIVDVKDLPTLRTIFTQWRPQAVFHAAAYKHVPLMEQRNALAALRNNTLGTYHAALAAAEVQAERFVLISTDKAVNPTNVMGASKRAAEMVVSAMAAAHPGTRFMAVRFGNVLGSSGSVIPKFKEQIERGGPVTVTHPEIIRYFMTIPEAARLVLQAAAIGESGQVLVLDMGEPVKIIDLAHELIRLSGHTPEEIGVEFSGLRPGEKLYEELLADADETLPTAVQRLRIARIAPIAEAAAFLVQVRDLGGTASLTDDQVRTLLRTMVAGYVVADPPAA
;
A
#
# COMPACT_ATOMS: atom_id res chain seq x y z
N MET A 1 -6.89 28.06 44.08
CA MET A 1 -7.70 28.84 43.15
C MET A 1 -8.21 27.88 42.07
N THR A 2 -9.45 27.49 42.21
CA THR A 2 -10.15 26.48 41.40
C THR A 2 -10.69 27.16 40.15
N THR A 3 -10.14 26.81 38.97
CA THR A 3 -10.69 27.23 37.68
C THR A 3 -11.81 26.28 37.29
N GLY A 4 -13.02 26.80 37.33
CA GLY A 4 -14.24 26.08 36.99
C GLY A 4 -14.31 25.74 35.52
N THR A 5 -14.33 24.46 35.21
CA THR A 5 -14.71 23.91 33.88
C THR A 5 -16.22 24.03 33.73
N SER A 6 -16.68 24.95 32.88
CA SER A 6 -18.09 25.08 32.53
C SER A 6 -18.55 23.89 31.70
N THR A 7 -19.23 22.93 32.34
CA THR A 7 -19.99 21.86 31.68
C THR A 7 -21.10 22.47 30.81
N PRO A 8 -21.29 22.07 29.56
CA PRO A 8 -22.36 22.60 28.73
C PRO A 8 -23.72 22.15 29.26
N THR A 9 -24.61 23.11 29.46
CA THR A 9 -25.99 22.95 30.00
C THR A 9 -26.79 21.93 29.15
N PRO A 10 -27.53 21.00 29.76
CA PRO A 10 -28.28 19.93 29.06
C PRO A 10 -29.36 20.42 28.07
N ALA A 11 -29.81 21.66 28.19
CA ALA A 11 -30.81 22.27 27.29
C ALA A 11 -30.32 22.49 25.84
N ARG A 12 -29.01 22.73 25.64
CA ARG A 12 -28.43 22.94 24.26
C ARG A 12 -28.27 21.64 23.47
N ALA A 13 -27.97 20.52 24.11
CA ALA A 13 -27.88 19.21 23.46
C ALA A 13 -29.26 18.75 22.96
N THR A 14 -30.34 19.05 23.68
CA THR A 14 -31.71 18.70 23.27
C THR A 14 -32.20 19.45 22.05
N PHE A 15 -31.75 20.67 21.82
CA PHE A 15 -32.12 21.48 20.63
C PHE A 15 -31.57 20.85 19.35
N TRP A 16 -30.27 20.50 19.30
CA TRP A 16 -29.62 19.93 18.11
C TRP A 16 -30.16 18.54 17.76
N HIS A 17 -30.47 17.73 18.77
CA HIS A 17 -31.12 16.43 18.54
C HIS A 17 -32.57 16.55 18.05
N ARG A 18 -33.30 17.61 18.47
CA ARG A 18 -34.65 17.91 17.94
C ARG A 18 -34.56 18.39 16.48
N LEU A 19 -33.60 19.24 16.17
CA LEU A 19 -33.36 19.76 14.82
C LEU A 19 -32.97 18.61 13.84
N ASP A 20 -32.07 17.72 14.23
CA ASP A 20 -31.69 16.58 13.39
C ASP A 20 -32.87 15.63 13.14
N ARG A 21 -33.68 15.36 14.15
CA ARG A 21 -34.92 14.56 14.00
C ARG A 21 -35.96 15.25 13.09
N ALA A 22 -36.09 16.55 13.16
CA ALA A 22 -36.98 17.30 12.27
C ALA A 22 -36.48 17.25 10.81
N LEU A 23 -35.19 17.47 10.60
CA LEU A 23 -34.55 17.37 9.28
C LEU A 23 -34.61 15.95 8.71
N ALA A 24 -34.48 14.92 9.57
CA ALA A 24 -34.62 13.53 9.15
C ALA A 24 -36.02 13.18 8.63
N ARG A 25 -37.09 13.77 9.20
CA ARG A 25 -38.46 13.60 8.73
C ARG A 25 -38.71 14.22 7.35
N LEU A 26 -37.97 15.25 6.98
CA LEU A 26 -38.06 15.93 5.68
C LEU A 26 -37.27 15.22 4.56
N ARG A 27 -36.42 14.26 4.88
CA ARG A 27 -35.58 13.52 3.89
C ARG A 27 -36.37 12.82 2.79
N PRO A 28 -37.53 12.16 3.04
CA PRO A 28 -38.33 11.54 1.98
C PRO A 28 -38.92 12.56 0.99
N HIS A 29 -39.18 13.81 1.44
CA HIS A 29 -39.79 14.87 0.66
C HIS A 29 -38.79 15.96 0.23
N ARG A 30 -37.52 15.61 0.05
CA ARG A 30 -36.43 16.56 -0.21
C ARG A 30 -36.61 17.39 -1.48
N GLU A 31 -37.13 16.79 -2.55
CA GLU A 31 -37.33 17.50 -3.84
C GLU A 31 -38.39 18.59 -3.75
N PRO A 32 -39.63 18.34 -3.26
CA PRO A 32 -40.61 19.38 -3.11
C PRO A 32 -40.21 20.43 -2.07
N VAL A 33 -39.50 20.05 -0.98
CA VAL A 33 -38.99 21.00 0.02
C VAL A 33 -37.92 21.92 -0.60
N SER A 34 -37.03 21.36 -1.44
CA SER A 34 -36.03 22.15 -2.14
C SER A 34 -36.67 23.15 -3.12
N LEU A 35 -37.67 22.72 -3.89
CA LEU A 35 -38.40 23.57 -4.83
C LEU A 35 -39.15 24.71 -4.08
N LEU A 36 -39.78 24.39 -2.97
CA LEU A 36 -40.46 25.40 -2.15
C LEU A 36 -39.47 26.42 -1.58
N ALA A 37 -38.33 25.97 -1.09
CA ALA A 37 -37.28 26.89 -0.60
C ALA A 37 -36.72 27.75 -1.72
N ASP A 38 -36.48 27.18 -2.92
CA ASP A 38 -36.03 27.91 -4.08
C ASP A 38 -37.08 28.96 -4.51
N ALA A 39 -38.37 28.63 -4.50
CA ALA A 39 -39.45 29.56 -4.79
C ALA A 39 -39.45 30.75 -3.82
N LEU A 40 -39.31 30.49 -2.52
CA LEU A 40 -39.25 31.52 -1.50
C LEU A 40 -38.04 32.44 -1.69
N VAL A 41 -36.87 31.88 -1.99
CA VAL A 41 -35.65 32.65 -2.24
C VAL A 41 -35.80 33.52 -3.49
N VAL A 42 -36.29 32.97 -4.60
CA VAL A 42 -36.50 33.71 -5.85
C VAL A 42 -37.51 34.86 -5.65
N THR A 43 -38.61 34.60 -4.91
CA THR A 43 -39.60 35.61 -4.53
C THR A 43 -38.96 36.74 -3.72
N ALA A 44 -38.18 36.38 -2.68
CA ALA A 44 -37.47 37.38 -1.89
C ALA A 44 -36.49 38.21 -2.74
N CYS A 45 -35.75 37.54 -3.63
CA CYS A 45 -34.83 38.19 -4.55
C CYS A 45 -35.55 39.17 -5.53
N TRP A 46 -36.79 38.88 -5.94
CA TRP A 46 -37.59 39.80 -6.72
C TRP A 46 -37.83 41.09 -5.96
N HIS A 47 -38.24 41.03 -4.71
CA HIS A 47 -38.43 42.19 -3.87
C HIS A 47 -37.12 42.96 -3.59
N VAL A 48 -36.05 42.24 -3.31
CA VAL A 48 -34.71 42.82 -3.11
C VAL A 48 -34.24 43.56 -4.36
N THR A 49 -34.47 43.01 -5.55
CA THR A 49 -34.07 43.65 -6.80
C THR A 49 -34.81 44.97 -7.07
N TYR A 50 -36.11 45.00 -6.75
CA TYR A 50 -36.88 46.25 -6.80
C TYR A 50 -36.37 47.28 -5.79
N LEU A 51 -36.06 46.84 -4.56
CA LEU A 51 -35.50 47.69 -3.52
C LEU A 51 -34.16 48.31 -3.96
N PHE A 52 -33.26 47.51 -4.56
CA PHE A 52 -32.00 48.04 -5.11
C PHE A 52 -32.21 49.06 -6.24
N ARG A 53 -33.23 48.85 -7.07
CA ARG A 53 -33.47 49.74 -8.23
C ARG A 53 -34.20 51.02 -7.86
N LEU A 54 -35.17 50.99 -6.94
CA LEU A 54 -36.07 52.09 -6.65
C LEU A 54 -35.81 52.78 -5.30
N GLY A 55 -34.96 52.16 -4.44
CA GLY A 55 -34.71 52.64 -3.08
C GLY A 55 -35.86 52.36 -2.11
N PHE A 56 -35.61 52.54 -0.81
CA PHE A 56 -36.55 52.20 0.26
C PHE A 56 -37.87 52.97 0.19
N GLU A 57 -37.87 54.21 -0.35
CA GLU A 57 -39.07 55.04 -0.39
C GLU A 57 -40.06 54.64 -1.50
N ARG A 58 -39.57 54.13 -2.63
CA ARG A 58 -40.38 53.91 -3.84
C ARG A 58 -40.54 52.46 -4.26
N TRP A 59 -39.84 51.53 -3.63
CA TRP A 59 -39.81 50.13 -4.07
C TRP A 59 -41.17 49.42 -4.01
N HIS A 60 -42.08 49.88 -3.15
CA HIS A 60 -43.42 49.35 -3.03
C HIS A 60 -44.45 50.14 -3.82
N SER A 61 -44.43 51.47 -3.74
CA SER A 61 -45.43 52.36 -4.35
C SER A 61 -45.32 52.50 -5.87
N ALA A 62 -44.13 52.33 -6.43
CA ALA A 62 -43.88 52.42 -7.88
C ALA A 62 -44.09 51.14 -8.67
N ARG A 63 -44.61 50.06 -8.06
CA ARG A 63 -44.89 48.80 -8.74
C ARG A 63 -46.18 48.84 -9.53
N PRO A 64 -46.22 48.24 -10.74
CA PRO A 64 -47.45 48.07 -11.48
C PRO A 64 -48.43 47.13 -10.76
N SER A 65 -49.73 47.32 -10.94
CA SER A 65 -50.79 46.49 -10.32
C SER A 65 -50.68 44.98 -10.70
N TYR A 66 -50.06 44.67 -11.81
CA TYR A 66 -49.84 43.33 -12.31
C TYR A 66 -48.49 42.73 -11.89
N ASP A 67 -47.68 43.43 -11.07
CA ASP A 67 -46.34 42.95 -10.66
C ASP A 67 -46.38 41.58 -9.97
N ALA A 68 -47.42 41.30 -9.16
CA ALA A 68 -47.59 40.03 -8.50
C ALA A 68 -47.75 38.86 -9.49
N TRP A 69 -48.44 39.08 -10.60
CA TRP A 69 -48.60 38.06 -11.64
C TRP A 69 -47.30 37.86 -12.43
N VAL A 70 -46.56 38.93 -12.72
CA VAL A 70 -45.23 38.85 -13.34
C VAL A 70 -44.27 38.08 -12.43
N MET A 71 -44.24 38.40 -11.15
CA MET A 71 -43.42 37.71 -10.15
C MET A 71 -43.77 36.20 -10.10
N LEU A 72 -45.07 35.85 -10.06
CA LEU A 72 -45.50 34.45 -10.05
C LEU A 72 -45.01 33.73 -11.31
N GLY A 73 -45.15 34.33 -12.50
CA GLY A 73 -44.67 33.79 -13.77
C GLY A 73 -43.15 33.60 -13.78
N VAL A 74 -42.39 34.55 -13.23
CA VAL A 74 -40.94 34.46 -13.09
C VAL A 74 -40.56 33.32 -12.13
N VAL A 75 -41.19 33.21 -10.95
CA VAL A 75 -40.92 32.12 -9.98
C VAL A 75 -41.19 30.78 -10.61
N LEU A 76 -42.31 30.59 -11.32
CA LEU A 76 -42.61 29.34 -12.02
C LEU A 76 -41.58 29.02 -13.10
N GLY A 77 -41.10 30.03 -13.85
CA GLY A 77 -40.01 29.87 -14.81
C GLY A 77 -38.71 29.39 -14.18
N TYR A 78 -38.36 29.93 -12.99
CA TYR A 78 -37.19 29.47 -12.24
C TYR A 78 -37.36 28.04 -11.71
N LEU A 79 -38.55 27.69 -11.21
CA LEU A 79 -38.80 26.32 -10.75
C LEU A 79 -38.70 25.30 -11.89
N LEU A 80 -39.23 25.67 -13.07
CA LEU A 80 -39.14 24.86 -14.27
C LEU A 80 -37.69 24.68 -14.74
N ALA A 81 -36.93 25.79 -14.77
CA ALA A 81 -35.51 25.74 -15.12
C ALA A 81 -34.69 24.92 -14.10
N ASN A 82 -34.95 25.10 -12.80
CA ASN A 82 -34.30 24.27 -11.76
C ASN A 82 -34.62 22.80 -11.93
N ALA A 83 -35.85 22.43 -12.28
CA ALA A 83 -36.24 21.05 -12.55
C ALA A 83 -35.55 20.49 -13.80
N LEU A 84 -35.46 21.27 -14.88
CA LEU A 84 -34.80 20.91 -16.13
C LEU A 84 -33.29 20.60 -15.92
N PHE A 85 -32.60 21.43 -15.13
CA PHE A 85 -31.20 21.22 -14.79
C PHE A 85 -30.99 20.28 -13.60
N ARG A 86 -32.03 19.58 -13.13
CA ARG A 86 -32.01 18.61 -12.01
C ARG A 86 -31.42 19.19 -10.72
N VAL A 87 -31.61 20.46 -10.47
CA VAL A 87 -31.14 21.15 -9.25
C VAL A 87 -31.78 20.55 -7.98
N PRO A 88 -33.09 20.21 -7.92
CA PRO A 88 -33.73 19.65 -6.73
C PRO A 88 -33.22 18.26 -6.31
N GLN A 89 -32.57 17.53 -7.24
CA GLN A 89 -32.02 16.19 -6.97
C GLN A 89 -30.67 16.26 -6.25
N SER A 90 -30.02 17.42 -6.18
CA SER A 90 -28.76 17.59 -5.48
C SER A 90 -28.95 17.60 -3.96
N MET A 91 -27.95 17.07 -3.24
CA MET A 91 -27.95 17.11 -1.77
C MET A 91 -27.24 18.39 -1.29
N TRP A 92 -27.96 19.33 -0.68
CA TRP A 92 -27.43 20.60 -0.20
C TRP A 92 -26.22 20.49 0.75
N ARG A 93 -26.10 19.35 1.45
CA ARG A 93 -24.95 19.08 2.33
C ARG A 93 -23.63 18.84 1.57
N PHE A 94 -23.70 18.50 0.27
CA PHE A 94 -22.53 18.23 -0.58
C PHE A 94 -22.39 19.25 -1.71
N SER A 95 -23.01 20.43 -1.55
CA SER A 95 -22.96 21.48 -2.55
C SER A 95 -21.51 21.81 -2.96
N GLY A 96 -21.20 21.63 -4.23
CA GLY A 96 -19.89 21.85 -4.82
C GLY A 96 -19.96 22.63 -6.13
N PHE A 97 -18.84 22.77 -6.81
CA PHE A 97 -18.74 23.55 -8.06
C PHE A 97 -19.73 23.10 -9.15
N GLY A 98 -20.02 21.80 -9.24
CA GLY A 98 -20.99 21.25 -10.19
C GLY A 98 -22.42 21.75 -9.96
N GLU A 99 -22.82 21.98 -8.71
CA GLU A 99 -24.15 22.52 -8.38
C GLU A 99 -24.24 24.00 -8.70
N VAL A 100 -23.21 24.77 -8.36
CA VAL A 100 -23.14 26.19 -8.71
C VAL A 100 -23.26 26.40 -10.23
N LYS A 101 -22.58 25.55 -11.03
CA LYS A 101 -22.70 25.57 -12.50
C LYS A 101 -24.14 25.31 -12.96
N ARG A 102 -24.85 24.32 -12.38
CA ARG A 102 -26.26 24.04 -12.74
C ARG A 102 -27.19 25.20 -12.37
N LEU A 103 -27.01 25.76 -11.18
CA LEU A 103 -27.75 26.96 -10.74
C LEU A 103 -27.50 28.17 -11.65
N THR A 104 -26.27 28.40 -12.05
CA THR A 104 -25.92 29.49 -12.98
C THR A 104 -26.65 29.35 -14.31
N LEU A 105 -26.65 28.13 -14.87
CA LEU A 105 -27.37 27.84 -16.13
C LEU A 105 -28.87 27.97 -15.96
N ALA A 106 -29.45 27.46 -14.85
CA ALA A 106 -30.87 27.57 -14.57
C ALA A 106 -31.33 29.03 -14.40
N CYS A 107 -30.61 29.82 -13.61
CA CYS A 107 -30.89 31.22 -13.39
C CYS A 107 -30.71 32.05 -14.67
N GLY A 108 -29.69 31.76 -15.46
CA GLY A 108 -29.45 32.42 -16.73
C GLY A 108 -30.58 32.15 -17.73
N LEU A 109 -31.00 30.90 -17.89
CA LEU A 109 -32.12 30.52 -18.77
C LEU A 109 -33.43 31.17 -18.31
N ALA A 110 -33.78 30.99 -17.03
CA ALA A 110 -35.02 31.52 -16.48
C ALA A 110 -35.10 33.06 -16.58
N GLY A 111 -33.99 33.75 -16.27
CA GLY A 111 -33.92 35.20 -16.40
C GLY A 111 -34.04 35.67 -17.84
N SER A 112 -33.39 35.00 -18.78
CA SER A 112 -33.48 35.36 -20.21
C SER A 112 -34.90 35.15 -20.75
N VAL A 113 -35.53 34.01 -20.42
CA VAL A 113 -36.93 33.73 -20.83
C VAL A 113 -37.88 34.73 -20.20
N ALA A 114 -37.75 35.05 -18.91
CA ALA A 114 -38.56 36.03 -18.23
C ALA A 114 -38.43 37.44 -18.88
N ALA A 115 -37.20 37.84 -19.21
CA ALA A 115 -36.96 39.12 -19.89
C ALA A 115 -37.63 39.18 -21.27
N VAL A 116 -37.48 38.12 -22.08
CA VAL A 116 -38.11 38.03 -23.42
C VAL A 116 -39.62 38.07 -23.28
N VAL A 117 -40.23 37.28 -22.40
CA VAL A 117 -41.68 37.23 -22.19
C VAL A 117 -42.24 38.61 -21.75
N VAL A 118 -41.63 39.22 -20.72
CA VAL A 118 -42.08 40.55 -20.22
C VAL A 118 -41.96 41.63 -21.29
N MET A 119 -40.88 41.59 -22.08
CA MET A 119 -40.69 42.54 -23.18
C MET A 119 -41.66 42.30 -24.34
N SER A 120 -41.93 41.03 -24.72
CA SER A 120 -42.86 40.68 -25.82
C SER A 120 -44.31 40.99 -25.47
N LEU A 121 -44.70 40.87 -24.18
CA LEU A 121 -46.04 41.24 -23.72
C LEU A 121 -46.22 42.77 -23.52
N GLY A 122 -45.21 43.56 -23.80
CA GLY A 122 -45.30 45.02 -23.70
C GLY A 122 -45.50 45.57 -22.27
N LEU A 123 -45.09 44.82 -21.23
CA LEU A 123 -45.26 45.20 -19.82
C LEU A 123 -44.27 46.31 -19.42
N ALA A 124 -44.44 47.49 -19.99
CA ALA A 124 -43.49 48.61 -19.99
C ALA A 124 -43.17 49.19 -18.60
N LYS A 125 -44.03 48.96 -17.59
CA LYS A 125 -43.82 49.46 -16.20
C LYS A 125 -42.91 48.57 -15.35
N VAL A 126 -42.51 47.37 -15.83
CA VAL A 126 -41.49 46.57 -15.16
C VAL A 126 -40.12 47.11 -15.57
N PRO A 127 -39.29 47.58 -14.63
CA PRO A 127 -37.99 48.18 -15.00
C PRO A 127 -37.07 47.17 -15.64
N ARG A 128 -36.51 47.48 -16.82
CA ARG A 128 -35.54 46.58 -17.51
C ARG A 128 -34.36 46.18 -16.62
N ALA A 129 -33.93 47.10 -15.74
CA ALA A 129 -32.87 46.86 -14.78
C ALA A 129 -33.25 45.75 -13.79
N VAL A 130 -34.52 45.60 -13.40
CA VAL A 130 -35.00 44.53 -12.54
C VAL A 130 -34.86 43.19 -13.25
N LEU A 131 -35.25 43.08 -14.52
CA LEU A 131 -35.13 41.88 -15.32
C LEU A 131 -33.67 41.46 -15.52
N ALA A 132 -32.76 42.40 -15.71
CA ALA A 132 -31.33 42.13 -15.87
C ALA A 132 -30.63 41.75 -14.55
N LEU A 133 -31.02 42.39 -13.44
CA LEU A 133 -30.35 42.19 -12.14
C LEU A 133 -30.89 40.97 -11.38
N HIS A 134 -32.17 40.65 -11.56
CA HIS A 134 -32.83 39.55 -10.82
C HIS A 134 -32.16 38.17 -10.97
N PRO A 135 -31.69 37.73 -12.15
CA PRO A 135 -30.98 36.44 -12.28
C PRO A 135 -29.71 36.38 -11.44
N VAL A 136 -28.96 37.48 -11.34
CA VAL A 136 -27.73 37.56 -10.55
C VAL A 136 -28.03 37.50 -9.06
N VAL A 137 -29.01 38.30 -8.60
CA VAL A 137 -29.43 38.35 -7.20
C VAL A 137 -30.03 36.98 -6.77
N SER A 138 -30.82 36.34 -7.64
CA SER A 138 -31.39 35.02 -7.40
C SER A 138 -30.33 33.96 -7.32
N LEU A 139 -29.34 33.96 -8.20
CA LEU A 139 -28.20 33.05 -8.13
C LEU A 139 -27.45 33.20 -6.80
N MET A 140 -27.13 34.44 -6.41
CA MET A 140 -26.48 34.71 -5.12
C MET A 140 -27.31 34.21 -3.93
N GLY A 141 -28.62 34.49 -3.93
CA GLY A 141 -29.53 34.06 -2.86
C GLY A 141 -29.60 32.55 -2.76
N LEU A 142 -29.77 31.84 -3.87
CA LEU A 142 -29.84 30.40 -3.93
C LEU A 142 -28.53 29.74 -3.48
N VAL A 143 -27.39 30.29 -3.86
CA VAL A 143 -26.06 29.80 -3.42
C VAL A 143 -25.85 30.04 -1.92
N LEU A 144 -26.17 31.26 -1.43
CA LEU A 144 -26.02 31.60 -0.01
C LEU A 144 -26.85 30.68 0.90
N VAL A 145 -28.11 30.41 0.54
CA VAL A 145 -28.98 29.51 1.33
C VAL A 145 -28.39 28.10 1.39
N ARG A 146 -27.86 27.59 0.29
CA ARG A 146 -27.22 26.26 0.25
C ARG A 146 -25.94 26.21 1.06
N ILE A 147 -25.09 27.22 0.97
CA ILE A 147 -23.88 27.33 1.79
C ILE A 147 -24.24 27.45 3.27
N GLY A 148 -25.22 28.30 3.61
CA GLY A 148 -25.70 28.47 4.98
C GLY A 148 -26.23 27.16 5.57
N TYR A 149 -27.05 26.41 4.81
CA TYR A 149 -27.53 25.09 5.22
C TYR A 149 -26.36 24.11 5.46
N ARG A 150 -25.39 24.07 4.57
CA ARG A 150 -24.20 23.25 4.71
C ARG A 150 -23.42 23.59 5.99
N MET A 151 -23.15 24.86 6.22
CA MET A 151 -22.44 25.32 7.43
C MET A 151 -23.19 24.97 8.71
N LEU A 152 -24.52 25.15 8.74
CA LEU A 152 -25.36 24.75 9.87
C LEU A 152 -25.33 23.25 10.10
N TYR A 153 -25.43 22.46 9.05
CA TYR A 153 -25.40 20.99 9.12
C TYR A 153 -24.03 20.49 9.62
N GLU A 154 -22.93 21.00 9.08
CA GLU A 154 -21.56 20.65 9.52
C GLU A 154 -21.35 21.04 10.99
N HIS A 155 -21.82 22.21 11.40
CA HIS A 155 -21.71 22.69 12.79
C HIS A 155 -22.57 21.89 13.78
N ALA A 156 -23.78 21.54 13.38
CA ALA A 156 -24.67 20.69 14.18
C ALA A 156 -24.07 19.28 14.38
N ARG A 157 -23.53 18.70 13.31
CA ARG A 157 -22.92 17.38 13.36
C ARG A 157 -21.65 17.35 14.22
N ALA A 158 -20.79 18.37 14.12
CA ALA A 158 -19.59 18.48 14.94
C ALA A 158 -19.93 18.53 16.44
N ARG A 159 -21.03 19.20 16.80
CA ARG A 159 -21.50 19.29 18.21
C ARG A 159 -22.17 18.01 18.72
N ILE A 160 -22.87 17.28 17.85
CA ILE A 160 -23.51 15.99 18.21
C ILE A 160 -22.44 14.90 18.36
N SER A 161 -21.43 14.87 17.48
CA SER A 161 -20.32 13.90 17.56
C SER A 161 -19.39 14.15 18.75
N GLY A 162 -19.24 15.39 19.20
CA GLY A 162 -18.44 15.73 20.39
C GLY A 162 -19.11 15.40 21.73
N SER A 163 -20.40 15.02 21.73
CA SER A 163 -21.19 14.77 22.95
C SER A 163 -21.51 13.28 23.18
N GLY A 164 -21.02 12.38 22.33
CA GLY A 164 -21.49 10.98 22.28
C GLY A 164 -20.42 9.88 22.23
N SER A 165 -19.18 10.11 22.67
CA SER A 165 -18.24 9.01 22.86
C SER A 165 -17.81 8.94 24.33
N GLY A 166 -18.14 7.83 24.97
CA GLY A 166 -17.66 7.49 26.31
C GLY A 166 -16.12 7.52 26.33
N GLY A 167 -15.59 7.99 27.44
CA GLY A 167 -14.29 7.87 28.08
C GLY A 167 -13.02 7.50 27.32
N GLY A 168 -12.90 7.74 26.01
CA GLY A 168 -11.66 7.54 25.25
C GLY A 168 -10.90 8.85 25.09
N GLU A 169 -9.61 8.84 25.35
CA GLU A 169 -8.69 9.96 25.08
C GLU A 169 -8.88 10.47 23.65
N VAL A 170 -9.10 11.79 23.52
CA VAL A 170 -9.23 12.44 22.20
C VAL A 170 -7.88 12.32 21.47
N ARG A 171 -7.81 11.51 20.44
CA ARG A 171 -6.60 11.33 19.62
C ARG A 171 -6.33 12.61 18.84
N ARG A 172 -5.17 13.22 19.11
CA ARG A 172 -4.74 14.48 18.48
C ARG A 172 -3.52 14.20 17.61
N ALA A 173 -3.58 14.54 16.33
CA ALA A 173 -2.52 14.23 15.38
C ALA A 173 -1.91 15.49 14.74
N VAL A 174 -0.59 15.47 14.53
CA VAL A 174 0.10 16.32 13.56
C VAL A 174 0.38 15.47 12.31
N VAL A 175 0.06 16.00 11.13
CA VAL A 175 0.19 15.28 9.85
C VAL A 175 1.42 15.80 9.11
N LEU A 176 2.29 14.90 8.68
CA LEU A 176 3.48 15.17 7.89
C LEU A 176 3.17 15.00 6.40
N GLY A 177 3.36 16.07 5.64
CA GLY A 177 2.92 16.22 4.26
C GLY A 177 1.59 16.98 4.18
N ALA A 178 1.54 17.96 3.27
CA ALA A 178 0.38 18.82 3.01
C ALA A 178 -0.07 18.71 1.54
N GLY A 179 -0.08 17.48 1.02
CA GLY A 179 -0.50 17.14 -0.33
C GLY A 179 -1.97 16.71 -0.43
N GLN A 180 -2.33 16.12 -1.57
CA GLN A 180 -3.68 15.60 -1.82
C GLN A 180 -4.08 14.49 -0.83
N ALA A 181 -3.13 13.62 -0.47
CA ALA A 181 -3.35 12.56 0.51
C ALA A 181 -3.72 13.13 1.88
N ALA A 182 -3.01 14.15 2.36
CA ALA A 182 -3.31 14.82 3.62
C ALA A 182 -4.70 15.48 3.60
N ARG A 183 -5.12 16.06 2.47
CA ARG A 183 -6.46 16.65 2.33
C ARG A 183 -7.57 15.62 2.45
N LEU A 184 -7.41 14.46 1.82
CA LEU A 184 -8.38 13.35 1.93
C LEU A 184 -8.38 12.77 3.34
N LEU A 185 -7.19 12.55 3.91
CA LEU A 185 -7.02 12.03 5.25
C LEU A 185 -7.69 12.91 6.31
N VAL A 186 -7.44 14.22 6.29
CA VAL A 186 -8.05 15.18 7.24
C VAL A 186 -9.58 15.10 7.20
N ALA A 187 -10.16 15.00 6.00
CA ALA A 187 -11.61 14.86 5.85
C ALA A 187 -12.15 13.55 6.46
N GLY A 188 -11.42 12.44 6.32
CA GLY A 188 -11.77 11.13 6.90
C GLY A 188 -11.55 11.05 8.41
N LEU A 189 -10.45 11.59 8.91
CA LEU A 189 -10.07 11.55 10.32
C LEU A 189 -11.09 12.26 11.24
N HIS A 190 -11.63 13.39 10.80
CA HIS A 190 -12.69 14.07 11.55
C HIS A 190 -13.92 13.19 11.79
N GLN A 191 -14.20 12.24 10.88
CA GLN A 191 -15.33 11.31 11.04
C GLN A 191 -15.02 10.17 12.02
N GLN A 192 -13.74 9.90 12.28
CA GLN A 192 -13.25 8.83 13.16
C GLN A 192 -12.87 9.32 14.57
N GLY A 193 -13.19 10.56 14.92
CA GLY A 193 -12.92 11.11 16.25
C GLY A 193 -11.49 11.63 16.45
N TRP A 194 -10.71 11.79 15.39
CA TRP A 194 -9.39 12.42 15.45
C TRP A 194 -9.47 13.94 15.34
N VAL A 195 -8.60 14.63 16.05
CA VAL A 195 -8.38 16.08 15.93
C VAL A 195 -7.03 16.32 15.30
N VAL A 196 -7.00 16.84 14.08
CA VAL A 196 -5.74 17.23 13.42
C VAL A 196 -5.36 18.63 13.87
N VAL A 197 -4.24 18.74 14.59
CA VAL A 197 -3.75 20.00 15.21
C VAL A 197 -3.07 20.89 14.17
N GLY A 198 -2.33 20.29 13.22
CA GLY A 198 -1.62 21.00 12.17
C GLY A 198 -1.00 20.05 11.16
N LEU A 199 -0.51 20.64 10.06
CA LEU A 199 0.25 19.94 9.04
C LEU A 199 1.67 20.50 8.97
N LEU A 200 2.64 19.67 8.60
CA LEU A 200 4.02 20.08 8.33
C LEU A 200 4.40 19.67 6.90
N ASP A 201 5.03 20.57 6.14
CA ASP A 201 5.49 20.29 4.77
C ASP A 201 6.70 21.17 4.45
N ASP A 202 7.73 20.58 3.84
CA ASP A 202 8.95 21.29 3.48
C ASP A 202 8.80 22.21 2.26
N ASP A 203 7.71 22.06 1.50
CA ASP A 203 7.41 22.91 0.35
C ASP A 203 7.04 24.34 0.80
N PRO A 204 7.87 25.37 0.49
CA PRO A 204 7.61 26.75 0.89
C PRO A 204 6.28 27.30 0.38
N ALA A 205 5.80 26.80 -0.77
CA ALA A 205 4.55 27.24 -1.38
C ALA A 205 3.31 26.84 -0.57
N LYS A 206 3.43 25.82 0.27
CA LYS A 206 2.34 25.32 1.12
C LYS A 206 2.37 25.89 2.53
N GLN A 207 3.49 26.45 2.95
CA GLN A 207 3.63 27.03 4.29
C GLN A 207 2.63 28.18 4.49
N ARG A 208 2.06 28.28 5.71
CA ARG A 208 1.00 29.23 6.08
C ARG A 208 -0.35 29.02 5.35
N ALA A 209 -0.47 28.04 4.46
CA ALA A 209 -1.75 27.67 3.84
C ALA A 209 -2.65 26.90 4.84
N ARG A 210 -3.92 26.75 4.47
CA ARG A 210 -4.87 25.85 5.18
C ARG A 210 -5.35 24.77 4.23
N ILE A 211 -5.23 23.51 4.64
CA ILE A 211 -5.67 22.35 3.88
C ILE A 211 -6.75 21.62 4.66
N GLY A 212 -7.96 21.54 4.08
CA GLY A 212 -9.11 20.99 4.79
C GLY A 212 -9.48 21.76 6.08
N GLY A 213 -9.14 23.06 6.16
CA GLY A 213 -9.35 23.91 7.34
C GLY A 213 -8.23 23.84 8.39
N VAL A 214 -7.27 22.90 8.26
CA VAL A 214 -6.13 22.74 9.16
C VAL A 214 -4.94 23.58 8.67
N PRO A 215 -4.24 24.32 9.56
CA PRO A 215 -3.10 25.16 9.16
C PRO A 215 -1.85 24.31 8.86
N VAL A 216 -1.07 24.71 7.87
CA VAL A 216 0.29 24.24 7.66
C VAL A 216 1.22 25.07 8.55
N LEU A 217 1.78 24.45 9.57
CA LEU A 217 2.55 25.11 10.63
C LEU A 217 3.95 25.53 10.16
N GLY A 218 4.56 24.76 9.24
CA GLY A 218 5.88 25.01 8.69
C GLY A 218 6.57 23.74 8.17
N PRO A 219 7.91 23.76 8.04
CA PRO A 219 8.69 22.63 7.55
C PRO A 219 8.74 21.47 8.56
N LEU A 220 9.10 20.26 8.09
CA LEU A 220 9.26 19.06 8.92
C LEU A 220 10.29 19.25 10.05
N ALA A 221 11.28 20.11 9.86
CA ALA A 221 12.27 20.42 10.88
C ALA A 221 11.69 20.93 12.21
N LEU A 222 10.47 21.51 12.20
CA LEU A 222 9.72 21.93 13.39
C LEU A 222 9.38 20.77 14.34
N LEU A 223 9.45 19.52 13.89
CA LEU A 223 9.30 18.34 14.77
C LEU A 223 10.36 18.29 15.89
N ARG A 224 11.48 18.98 15.72
CA ARG A 224 12.51 19.11 16.75
C ARG A 224 12.10 20.06 17.88
N GLU A 225 11.10 20.88 17.65
CA GLU A 225 10.61 21.88 18.60
C GLU A 225 9.34 21.35 19.29
N ARG A 226 9.41 21.13 20.62
CA ARG A 226 8.27 20.63 21.41
C ARG A 226 7.02 21.51 21.29
N GLN A 227 7.15 22.79 20.97
CA GLN A 227 6.01 23.70 20.81
C GLN A 227 5.16 23.37 19.59
N ALA A 228 5.76 22.89 18.49
CA ALA A 228 5.02 22.46 17.29
C ALA A 228 4.16 21.20 17.54
N LEU A 229 4.52 20.42 18.55
CA LEU A 229 3.85 19.18 18.96
C LEU A 229 2.85 19.39 20.11
N ALA A 230 2.67 20.64 20.61
CA ALA A 230 1.86 20.94 21.80
C ALA A 230 0.43 20.35 21.69
N GLY A 231 0.17 19.34 22.51
CA GLY A 231 -1.10 18.63 22.57
C GLY A 231 -1.33 17.58 21.49
N ALA A 232 -0.33 17.20 20.69
CA ALA A 232 -0.41 16.04 19.81
C ALA A 232 -0.15 14.76 20.61
N THR A 233 -0.93 13.71 20.32
CA THR A 233 -0.76 12.37 20.88
C THR A 233 -0.18 11.39 19.84
N HIS A 234 -0.26 11.74 18.55
CA HIS A 234 0.22 10.90 17.43
C HIS A 234 0.78 11.77 16.30
N LEU A 235 1.65 11.18 15.52
CA LEU A 235 2.09 11.71 14.23
C LEU A 235 1.55 10.84 13.09
N ILE A 236 1.22 11.45 11.96
CA ILE A 236 0.73 10.72 10.78
C ILE A 236 1.52 11.15 9.55
N VAL A 237 2.22 10.21 8.92
CA VAL A 237 2.96 10.47 7.68
C VAL A 237 2.03 10.29 6.49
N ALA A 238 1.64 11.40 5.84
CA ALA A 238 0.70 11.42 4.71
C ALA A 238 1.39 11.81 3.40
N MET A 239 2.46 11.09 3.05
CA MET A 239 3.33 11.38 1.91
C MET A 239 3.46 10.19 0.93
N PRO A 240 2.36 9.63 0.38
CA PRO A 240 2.42 8.42 -0.47
C PRO A 240 3.17 8.65 -1.79
N ALA A 241 3.18 9.88 -2.30
CA ALA A 241 3.84 10.25 -3.56
C ALA A 241 5.25 10.84 -3.38
N ALA A 242 5.75 10.95 -2.13
CA ALA A 242 7.11 11.41 -1.87
C ALA A 242 8.14 10.36 -2.29
N SER A 243 9.32 10.82 -2.70
CA SER A 243 10.46 9.92 -2.97
C SER A 243 10.87 9.15 -1.70
N GLY A 244 11.52 8.01 -1.88
CA GLY A 244 12.00 7.18 -0.79
C GLY A 244 12.82 7.95 0.25
N PRO A 245 13.85 8.74 -0.15
CA PRO A 245 14.64 9.56 0.78
C PRO A 245 13.81 10.58 1.56
N GLN A 246 12.85 11.25 0.91
CA GLN A 246 11.98 12.23 1.57
C GLN A 246 11.10 11.57 2.64
N ARG A 247 10.54 10.39 2.33
CA ARG A 247 9.71 9.63 3.26
C ARG A 247 10.53 9.13 4.45
N ARG A 248 11.73 8.59 4.19
CA ARG A 248 12.67 8.19 5.25
C ARG A 248 13.01 9.36 6.17
N HIS A 249 13.36 10.52 5.61
CA HIS A 249 13.66 11.73 6.39
C HIS A 249 12.48 12.14 7.30
N ALA A 250 11.25 12.12 6.77
CA ALA A 250 10.06 12.42 7.57
C ALA A 250 9.86 11.41 8.72
N LEU A 251 10.07 10.10 8.46
CA LEU A 251 9.97 9.05 9.46
C LEU A 251 11.06 9.16 10.54
N GLU A 252 12.30 9.45 10.16
CA GLU A 252 13.40 9.68 11.10
C GLU A 252 13.13 10.85 12.04
N LEU A 253 12.62 11.96 11.50
CA LEU A 253 12.23 13.11 12.32
C LEU A 253 11.05 12.77 13.25
N ALA A 254 10.07 12.05 12.75
CA ALA A 254 8.90 11.61 13.52
C ALA A 254 9.31 10.67 14.67
N ALA A 255 10.15 9.67 14.40
CA ALA A 255 10.62 8.70 15.38
C ALA A 255 11.38 9.36 16.57
N ARG A 256 12.08 10.48 16.32
CA ARG A 256 12.80 11.22 17.37
C ARG A 256 11.89 11.96 18.34
N THR A 257 10.61 12.09 18.05
CA THR A 257 9.66 12.79 18.93
C THR A 257 9.16 11.95 20.10
N GLY A 258 9.28 10.62 20.02
CA GLY A 258 8.74 9.68 21.01
C GLY A 258 7.21 9.54 20.98
N LEU A 259 6.52 10.15 19.99
CA LEU A 259 5.09 9.97 19.79
C LEU A 259 4.83 8.76 18.89
N PRO A 260 3.73 8.03 19.09
CA PRO A 260 3.29 6.99 18.14
C PRO A 260 3.13 7.56 16.73
N VAL A 261 3.72 6.87 15.75
CA VAL A 261 3.74 7.31 14.35
C VAL A 261 2.92 6.35 13.51
N LEU A 262 1.95 6.90 12.78
CA LEU A 262 1.10 6.17 11.83
C LEU A 262 1.41 6.65 10.41
N THR A 263 1.11 5.84 9.42
CA THR A 263 1.26 6.21 8.00
C THR A 263 -0.02 5.94 7.22
N VAL A 264 -0.13 6.62 6.07
CA VAL A 264 -1.11 6.27 5.04
C VAL A 264 -0.54 5.18 4.13
N PRO A 265 -1.41 4.37 3.49
CA PRO A 265 -0.98 3.40 2.50
C PRO A 265 -0.11 4.02 1.40
N SER A 266 0.81 3.24 0.86
CA SER A 266 1.68 3.66 -0.24
C SER A 266 0.89 3.93 -1.54
N ALA A 267 1.53 4.62 -2.49
CA ALA A 267 0.90 4.89 -3.78
C ALA A 267 0.55 3.60 -4.55
N ASP A 268 1.34 2.53 -4.37
CA ASP A 268 1.11 1.23 -5.01
C ASP A 268 -0.05 0.48 -4.35
N GLU A 269 -0.14 0.44 -3.02
CA GLU A 269 -1.28 -0.15 -2.30
C GLU A 269 -2.61 0.54 -2.67
N LEU A 270 -2.56 1.86 -2.89
CA LEU A 270 -3.72 2.64 -3.34
C LEU A 270 -4.10 2.34 -4.80
N ARG A 271 -3.12 2.16 -5.71
CA ARG A 271 -3.36 1.77 -7.11
C ARG A 271 -3.91 0.36 -7.23
N GLU A 272 -3.43 -0.56 -6.40
CA GLU A 272 -3.88 -1.94 -6.36
C GLU A 272 -5.28 -2.11 -5.75
N GLY A 273 -5.90 -1.03 -5.25
CA GLY A 273 -7.24 -1.05 -4.67
C GLY A 273 -7.34 -1.81 -3.34
N ARG A 274 -6.21 -2.18 -2.75
CA ARG A 274 -6.15 -2.95 -1.49
C ARG A 274 -6.66 -2.17 -0.29
N THR A 275 -6.61 -0.85 -0.34
CA THR A 275 -6.96 0.00 0.80
C THR A 275 -7.36 1.41 0.37
N ARG A 276 -7.84 2.22 1.32
CA ARG A 276 -8.20 3.64 1.13
C ARG A 276 -7.25 4.53 1.92
N VAL A 277 -7.02 5.75 1.44
CA VAL A 277 -6.13 6.74 2.08
C VAL A 277 -6.52 7.02 3.54
N GLU A 278 -7.80 6.87 3.88
CA GLU A 278 -8.33 7.13 5.23
C GLU A 278 -7.99 6.01 6.24
N ARG A 279 -7.46 4.86 5.79
CA ARG A 279 -6.99 3.80 6.68
C ARG A 279 -5.56 4.11 7.11
N LEU A 280 -5.43 4.51 8.37
CA LEU A 280 -4.13 4.59 9.02
C LEU A 280 -3.63 3.19 9.34
N ARG A 281 -2.34 2.98 9.16
CA ARG A 281 -1.65 1.77 9.60
C ARG A 281 -0.40 2.13 10.38
N ASP A 282 0.07 1.22 11.18
CA ASP A 282 1.37 1.33 11.81
C ASP A 282 2.47 1.38 10.74
N ILE A 283 3.60 1.98 11.09
CA ILE A 283 4.76 1.99 10.21
C ILE A 283 5.31 0.57 10.12
N GLU A 284 5.42 0.09 8.91
CA GLU A 284 6.08 -1.16 8.63
C GLU A 284 7.56 -0.93 8.33
N PRO A 285 8.42 -1.95 8.54
CA PRO A 285 9.84 -1.85 8.22
C PRO A 285 10.14 -1.47 6.77
N GLU A 286 9.22 -1.78 5.87
CA GLU A 286 9.26 -1.42 4.46
C GLU A 286 9.28 0.09 4.24
N ASP A 287 8.57 0.83 5.09
CA ASP A 287 8.51 2.30 5.02
C ASP A 287 9.87 2.94 5.35
N LEU A 288 10.70 2.26 6.17
CA LEU A 288 12.03 2.73 6.57
C LEU A 288 13.07 2.59 5.45
N LEU A 289 12.94 1.61 4.56
CA LEU A 289 13.90 1.42 3.46
C LEU A 289 13.88 2.58 2.45
N GLY A 290 12.78 3.30 2.35
CA GLY A 290 12.63 4.42 1.42
C GLY A 290 12.90 4.05 -0.03
N ARG A 291 12.65 2.79 -0.43
CA ARG A 291 12.89 2.30 -1.80
C ARG A 291 11.81 2.79 -2.74
N GLU A 292 12.22 3.17 -3.94
CA GLU A 292 11.27 3.50 -5.00
C GLU A 292 10.72 2.21 -5.62
N PRO A 293 9.40 2.16 -5.92
CA PRO A 293 8.80 1.03 -6.61
C PRO A 293 9.47 0.79 -7.98
N VAL A 294 9.75 -0.47 -8.28
CA VAL A 294 10.31 -0.84 -9.58
C VAL A 294 9.23 -0.78 -10.65
N ARG A 295 9.50 -0.08 -11.74
CA ARG A 295 8.67 -0.17 -12.95
C ARG A 295 8.97 -1.48 -13.66
N LEU A 296 7.96 -2.33 -13.80
CA LEU A 296 8.05 -3.59 -14.51
C LEU A 296 7.62 -3.44 -15.98
N ASP A 297 8.12 -4.31 -16.83
CA ASP A 297 7.46 -4.61 -18.09
C ASP A 297 6.32 -5.60 -17.85
N GLU A 298 5.16 -5.06 -17.44
CA GLU A 298 3.95 -5.86 -17.15
C GLU A 298 3.50 -6.65 -18.38
N ALA A 299 3.67 -6.10 -19.58
CA ALA A 299 3.30 -6.75 -20.82
C ALA A 299 4.20 -7.96 -21.12
N GLY A 300 5.51 -7.84 -20.92
CA GLY A 300 6.46 -8.94 -21.07
C GLY A 300 6.24 -10.06 -20.07
N VAL A 301 5.92 -9.71 -18.81
CA VAL A 301 5.60 -10.72 -17.79
C VAL A 301 4.26 -11.40 -18.08
N ALA A 302 3.23 -10.64 -18.47
CA ALA A 302 1.95 -11.21 -18.85
C ALA A 302 2.06 -12.15 -20.06
N ALA A 303 2.86 -11.82 -21.08
CA ALA A 303 3.09 -12.69 -22.25
C ALA A 303 3.65 -14.07 -21.88
N VAL A 304 4.34 -14.16 -20.75
CA VAL A 304 4.93 -15.42 -20.26
C VAL A 304 3.97 -16.24 -19.40
N LEU A 305 3.02 -15.61 -18.72
CA LEU A 305 2.20 -16.26 -17.68
C LEU A 305 0.70 -16.25 -17.96
N ALA A 306 0.17 -15.27 -18.69
CA ALA A 306 -1.26 -15.19 -18.98
C ALA A 306 -1.74 -16.39 -19.81
N GLY A 307 -2.87 -16.96 -19.40
CA GLY A 307 -3.48 -18.12 -20.08
C GLY A 307 -2.70 -19.43 -19.95
N LYS A 308 -1.63 -19.49 -19.14
CA LYS A 308 -0.81 -20.68 -18.94
C LYS A 308 -1.08 -21.39 -17.62
N THR A 309 -0.71 -22.66 -17.56
CA THR A 309 -0.62 -23.39 -16.29
C THR A 309 0.72 -23.06 -15.63
N VAL A 310 0.66 -22.45 -14.45
CA VAL A 310 1.85 -22.07 -13.67
C VAL A 310 1.90 -22.91 -12.40
N LEU A 311 3.07 -23.45 -12.07
CA LEU A 311 3.29 -24.23 -10.85
C LEU A 311 4.28 -23.49 -9.95
N VAL A 312 3.93 -23.36 -8.66
CA VAL A 312 4.79 -22.77 -7.64
C VAL A 312 5.02 -23.77 -6.53
N THR A 313 6.27 -24.12 -6.25
CA THR A 313 6.63 -24.93 -5.07
C THR A 313 6.98 -24.02 -3.90
N GLY A 314 6.68 -24.43 -2.67
CA GLY A 314 6.77 -23.56 -1.50
C GLY A 314 5.76 -22.42 -1.58
N ALA A 315 4.58 -22.71 -2.14
CA ALA A 315 3.53 -21.73 -2.47
C ALA A 315 2.96 -21.01 -1.25
N GLY A 316 3.04 -21.59 -0.06
CA GLY A 316 2.62 -20.96 1.20
C GLY A 316 3.72 -20.21 1.95
N GLY A 317 4.98 -20.23 1.44
CA GLY A 317 6.09 -19.50 2.01
C GLY A 317 6.03 -17.98 1.71
N SER A 318 6.90 -17.18 2.35
CA SER A 318 6.90 -15.73 2.18
C SER A 318 7.06 -15.28 0.72
N ILE A 319 8.02 -15.86 -0.02
CA ILE A 319 8.25 -15.54 -1.43
C ILE A 319 7.25 -16.28 -2.33
N GLY A 320 7.05 -17.59 -2.11
CA GLY A 320 6.10 -18.38 -2.90
C GLY A 320 4.68 -17.83 -2.80
N GLY A 321 4.24 -17.47 -1.59
CA GLY A 321 2.92 -16.87 -1.37
C GLY A 321 2.75 -15.53 -2.11
N GLU A 322 3.77 -14.68 -2.12
CA GLU A 322 3.67 -13.44 -2.88
C GLU A 322 3.75 -13.66 -4.40
N LEU A 323 4.56 -14.62 -4.85
CA LEU A 323 4.58 -15.02 -6.26
C LEU A 323 3.19 -15.46 -6.73
N VAL A 324 2.50 -16.34 -5.99
CA VAL A 324 1.17 -16.80 -6.39
C VAL A 324 0.13 -15.68 -6.38
N ARG A 325 0.20 -14.71 -5.43
CA ARG A 325 -0.65 -13.51 -5.43
C ARG A 325 -0.46 -12.68 -6.70
N GLN A 326 0.79 -12.43 -7.08
CA GLN A 326 1.09 -11.62 -8.26
C GLN A 326 0.78 -12.36 -9.56
N ILE A 327 1.07 -13.65 -9.64
CA ILE A 327 0.73 -14.48 -10.80
C ILE A 327 -0.79 -14.54 -11.00
N ALA A 328 -1.57 -14.67 -9.92
CA ALA A 328 -3.04 -14.71 -9.99
C ALA A 328 -3.63 -13.46 -10.69
N ARG A 329 -3.01 -12.28 -10.53
CA ARG A 329 -3.41 -11.03 -11.20
C ARG A 329 -3.14 -11.02 -12.71
N LEU A 330 -2.23 -11.86 -13.18
CA LEU A 330 -1.86 -11.96 -14.59
C LEU A 330 -2.76 -12.92 -15.37
N ALA A 331 -3.88 -13.36 -14.78
CA ALA A 331 -4.86 -14.25 -15.37
C ALA A 331 -4.24 -15.53 -15.99
N PRO A 332 -3.50 -16.36 -15.22
CA PRO A 332 -3.08 -17.67 -15.70
C PRO A 332 -4.33 -18.55 -15.94
N ALA A 333 -4.23 -19.54 -16.81
CA ALA A 333 -5.32 -20.50 -16.99
C ALA A 333 -5.52 -21.36 -15.75
N ARG A 334 -4.42 -21.71 -15.07
CA ARG A 334 -4.40 -22.54 -13.86
C ARG A 334 -3.18 -22.23 -13.01
N LEU A 335 -3.34 -22.26 -11.69
CA LEU A 335 -2.27 -22.10 -10.73
C LEU A 335 -2.17 -23.34 -9.83
N VAL A 336 -1.07 -24.08 -9.97
CA VAL A 336 -0.78 -25.30 -9.19
C VAL A 336 0.10 -24.90 -8.00
N LEU A 337 -0.43 -25.08 -6.81
CA LEU A 337 0.21 -24.71 -5.54
C LEU A 337 0.79 -25.97 -4.89
N VAL A 338 2.09 -26.11 -4.86
CA VAL A 338 2.81 -27.24 -4.21
C VAL A 338 3.42 -26.75 -2.91
N GLU A 339 2.99 -27.27 -1.78
CA GLU A 339 3.45 -26.88 -0.46
C GLU A 339 3.49 -28.10 0.48
N LEU A 340 4.48 -28.16 1.36
CA LEU A 340 4.58 -29.24 2.35
C LEU A 340 3.73 -28.98 3.60
N SER A 341 3.61 -27.73 3.99
CA SER A 341 2.82 -27.32 5.16
C SER A 341 1.34 -27.19 4.79
N GLU A 342 0.48 -28.05 5.35
CA GLU A 342 -0.97 -27.98 5.20
C GLU A 342 -1.51 -26.60 5.57
N PHE A 343 -1.10 -26.08 6.73
CA PHE A 343 -1.57 -24.77 7.22
C PHE A 343 -1.24 -23.62 6.26
N ASN A 344 0.00 -23.59 5.74
CA ASN A 344 0.41 -22.54 4.81
C ASN A 344 -0.33 -22.65 3.47
N LEU A 345 -0.52 -23.90 2.99
CA LEU A 345 -1.27 -24.14 1.75
C LEU A 345 -2.72 -23.72 1.89
N TYR A 346 -3.38 -24.12 2.98
CA TYR A 346 -4.76 -23.75 3.27
C TYR A 346 -4.94 -22.21 3.33
N SER A 347 -4.03 -21.53 4.03
CA SER A 347 -4.11 -20.08 4.21
C SER A 347 -4.02 -19.34 2.87
N ILE A 348 -3.07 -19.69 2.01
CA ILE A 348 -2.90 -19.03 0.71
C ILE A 348 -4.03 -19.41 -0.28
N GLU A 349 -4.53 -20.63 -0.22
CA GLU A 349 -5.67 -21.08 -1.03
C GLU A 349 -6.92 -20.25 -0.71
N GLN A 350 -7.28 -20.10 0.58
CA GLN A 350 -8.44 -19.31 1.00
C GLN A 350 -8.34 -17.86 0.53
N GLU A 351 -7.20 -17.23 0.72
CA GLU A 351 -6.94 -15.85 0.28
C GLU A 351 -7.14 -15.70 -1.25
N LEU A 352 -6.61 -16.65 -2.03
CA LEU A 352 -6.73 -16.61 -3.48
C LEU A 352 -8.15 -16.90 -3.97
N ARG A 353 -8.90 -17.77 -3.32
CA ARG A 353 -10.31 -18.03 -3.65
C ARG A 353 -11.20 -16.81 -3.41
N GLU A 354 -10.93 -16.05 -2.35
CA GLU A 354 -11.65 -14.82 -2.06
C GLU A 354 -11.32 -13.70 -3.07
N SER A 355 -10.03 -13.54 -3.39
CA SER A 355 -9.57 -12.45 -4.26
C SER A 355 -9.72 -12.74 -5.75
N HIS A 356 -9.66 -14.01 -6.17
CA HIS A 356 -9.72 -14.46 -7.56
C HIS A 356 -10.67 -15.68 -7.72
N PRO A 357 -11.98 -15.52 -7.52
CA PRO A 357 -12.94 -16.63 -7.44
C PRO A 357 -13.09 -17.45 -8.74
N THR A 358 -12.67 -16.91 -9.88
CA THR A 358 -12.74 -17.57 -11.19
C THR A 358 -11.46 -18.29 -11.58
N LEU A 359 -10.36 -18.11 -10.83
CA LEU A 359 -9.09 -18.74 -11.12
C LEU A 359 -9.12 -20.22 -10.72
N GLU A 360 -8.70 -21.09 -11.63
CA GLU A 360 -8.54 -22.52 -11.32
C GLU A 360 -7.30 -22.73 -10.45
N LEU A 361 -7.53 -23.05 -9.16
CA LEU A 361 -6.49 -23.32 -8.17
C LEU A 361 -6.40 -24.84 -7.92
N VAL A 362 -5.18 -25.36 -7.93
CA VAL A 362 -4.88 -26.77 -7.64
C VAL A 362 -3.93 -26.84 -6.43
N PRO A 363 -4.45 -26.87 -5.20
CA PRO A 363 -3.62 -26.99 -3.99
C PRO A 363 -3.19 -28.44 -3.76
N LEU A 364 -1.89 -28.68 -3.56
CA LEU A 364 -1.29 -30.02 -3.41
C LEU A 364 -0.29 -30.03 -2.25
N ILE A 365 -0.51 -30.90 -1.28
CA ILE A 365 0.44 -31.14 -0.18
C ILE A 365 1.49 -32.14 -0.67
N VAL A 366 2.69 -31.66 -0.97
CA VAL A 366 3.76 -32.48 -1.56
C VAL A 366 5.13 -32.06 -1.05
N ASP A 367 5.95 -33.05 -0.75
CA ASP A 367 7.37 -32.87 -0.51
C ASP A 367 8.14 -32.87 -1.83
N VAL A 368 8.91 -31.81 -2.09
CA VAL A 368 9.72 -31.69 -3.32
C VAL A 368 10.81 -32.78 -3.47
N LYS A 369 11.07 -33.52 -2.40
CA LYS A 369 11.97 -34.70 -2.42
C LYS A 369 11.30 -35.96 -2.97
N ASP A 370 9.97 -35.96 -3.11
CA ASP A 370 9.21 -37.09 -3.65
C ASP A 370 9.08 -36.99 -5.17
N LEU A 371 10.07 -37.49 -5.89
CA LEU A 371 10.10 -37.46 -7.35
C LEU A 371 8.92 -38.22 -8.01
N PRO A 372 8.52 -39.43 -7.55
CA PRO A 372 7.34 -40.10 -8.12
C PRO A 372 6.07 -39.25 -8.11
N THR A 373 5.78 -38.61 -6.97
CA THR A 373 4.62 -37.74 -6.83
C THR A 373 4.76 -36.50 -7.69
N LEU A 374 5.95 -35.85 -7.74
CA LEU A 374 6.18 -34.71 -8.64
C LEU A 374 5.96 -35.08 -10.11
N ARG A 375 6.47 -36.23 -10.57
CA ARG A 375 6.25 -36.70 -11.95
C ARG A 375 4.77 -36.86 -12.28
N THR A 376 4.01 -37.44 -11.35
CA THR A 376 2.55 -37.59 -11.53
C THR A 376 1.88 -36.23 -11.69
N ILE A 377 2.21 -35.27 -10.84
CA ILE A 377 1.66 -33.89 -10.87
C ILE A 377 2.03 -33.19 -12.17
N PHE A 378 3.32 -33.21 -12.53
CA PHE A 378 3.79 -32.54 -13.75
C PHE A 378 3.19 -33.15 -15.02
N THR A 379 3.06 -34.48 -15.07
CA THR A 379 2.41 -35.19 -16.21
C THR A 379 0.94 -34.83 -16.31
N GLN A 380 0.23 -34.76 -15.18
CA GLN A 380 -1.20 -34.44 -15.13
C GLN A 380 -1.49 -32.99 -15.51
N TRP A 381 -0.75 -32.03 -14.96
CA TRP A 381 -1.05 -30.59 -15.07
C TRP A 381 -0.24 -29.88 -16.13
N ARG A 382 0.85 -30.45 -16.60
CA ARG A 382 1.74 -29.94 -17.66
C ARG A 382 2.05 -28.44 -17.54
N PRO A 383 2.66 -27.98 -16.44
CA PRO A 383 2.93 -26.56 -16.24
C PRO A 383 3.91 -26.04 -17.29
N GLN A 384 3.58 -24.89 -17.89
CA GLN A 384 4.46 -24.18 -18.83
C GLN A 384 5.51 -23.32 -18.10
N ALA A 385 5.17 -22.80 -16.91
CA ALA A 385 6.12 -22.05 -16.10
C ALA A 385 6.16 -22.65 -14.67
N VAL A 386 7.36 -22.80 -14.15
CA VAL A 386 7.60 -23.38 -12.81
C VAL A 386 8.45 -22.42 -11.99
N PHE A 387 7.97 -22.02 -10.82
CA PHE A 387 8.71 -21.24 -9.84
C PHE A 387 9.02 -22.12 -8.62
N HIS A 388 10.31 -22.39 -8.41
CA HIS A 388 10.75 -23.25 -7.32
C HIS A 388 11.24 -22.42 -6.14
N ALA A 389 10.31 -22.16 -5.17
CA ALA A 389 10.57 -21.39 -3.96
C ALA A 389 10.66 -22.27 -2.68
N ALA A 390 10.47 -23.58 -2.79
CA ALA A 390 10.63 -24.50 -1.67
C ALA A 390 12.10 -24.60 -1.26
N ALA A 391 12.44 -24.19 -0.03
CA ALA A 391 13.79 -24.29 0.52
C ALA A 391 13.81 -24.18 2.03
N TYR A 392 14.80 -24.82 2.68
CA TYR A 392 15.16 -24.54 4.07
C TYR A 392 16.15 -23.38 4.10
N LYS A 393 15.87 -22.34 4.89
CA LYS A 393 16.61 -21.05 4.85
C LYS A 393 17.31 -20.67 6.16
N HIS A 394 16.97 -21.29 7.29
CA HIS A 394 17.50 -20.90 8.59
C HIS A 394 18.90 -21.50 8.83
N VAL A 395 19.93 -20.67 8.65
CA VAL A 395 21.33 -21.09 8.76
C VAL A 395 21.63 -21.82 10.07
N PRO A 396 21.29 -21.31 11.28
CA PRO A 396 21.65 -22.01 12.52
C PRO A 396 21.03 -23.39 12.66
N LEU A 397 19.82 -23.59 12.11
CA LEU A 397 19.17 -24.92 12.14
C LEU A 397 19.87 -25.90 11.20
N MET A 398 20.35 -25.43 10.06
CA MET A 398 21.01 -26.30 9.06
C MET A 398 22.44 -26.63 9.43
N GLU A 399 23.09 -25.83 10.27
CA GLU A 399 24.43 -26.06 10.75
C GLU A 399 24.52 -27.17 11.82
N GLN A 400 23.42 -27.47 12.50
CA GLN A 400 23.39 -28.42 13.61
C GLN A 400 22.36 -29.51 13.36
N ARG A 401 22.80 -30.75 13.20
CA ARG A 401 21.98 -31.99 13.08
C ARG A 401 21.06 -32.04 11.83
N ASN A 402 21.05 -31.02 11.00
CA ASN A 402 20.14 -30.93 9.86
C ASN A 402 20.86 -30.68 8.52
N ALA A 403 22.18 -30.85 8.45
CA ALA A 403 22.95 -30.62 7.22
C ALA A 403 22.45 -31.49 6.05
N LEU A 404 22.17 -32.77 6.30
CA LEU A 404 21.63 -33.67 5.28
C LEU A 404 20.22 -33.26 4.84
N ALA A 405 19.39 -32.80 5.78
CA ALA A 405 18.06 -32.33 5.45
C ALA A 405 18.12 -31.08 4.54
N ALA A 406 19.06 -30.16 4.82
CA ALA A 406 19.29 -28.97 3.95
C ALA A 406 19.73 -29.40 2.54
N LEU A 407 20.72 -30.28 2.44
CA LEU A 407 21.24 -30.77 1.15
C LEU A 407 20.15 -31.47 0.33
N ARG A 408 19.40 -32.36 0.95
CA ARG A 408 18.30 -33.08 0.29
C ARG A 408 17.17 -32.15 -0.13
N ASN A 409 16.73 -31.26 0.74
CA ASN A 409 15.62 -30.36 0.40
C ASN A 409 16.01 -29.33 -0.65
N ASN A 410 17.15 -28.65 -0.44
CA ASN A 410 17.53 -27.53 -1.29
C ASN A 410 18.16 -27.97 -2.62
N THR A 411 18.99 -29.03 -2.61
CA THR A 411 19.71 -29.50 -3.80
C THR A 411 18.95 -30.62 -4.52
N LEU A 412 18.65 -31.75 -3.82
CA LEU A 412 17.94 -32.86 -4.43
C LEU A 412 16.50 -32.49 -4.79
N GLY A 413 15.80 -31.75 -3.92
CA GLY A 413 14.45 -31.25 -4.22
C GLY A 413 14.41 -30.34 -5.46
N THR A 414 15.43 -29.48 -5.64
CA THR A 414 15.58 -28.67 -6.87
C THR A 414 15.81 -29.58 -8.10
N TYR A 415 16.65 -30.60 -7.98
CA TYR A 415 16.88 -31.56 -9.07
C TYR A 415 15.60 -32.29 -9.46
N HIS A 416 14.83 -32.78 -8.49
CA HIS A 416 13.56 -33.47 -8.74
C HIS A 416 12.53 -32.57 -9.42
N ALA A 417 12.36 -31.34 -8.95
CA ALA A 417 11.45 -30.39 -9.56
C ALA A 417 11.89 -29.98 -10.98
N ALA A 418 13.22 -29.77 -11.18
CA ALA A 418 13.79 -29.44 -12.48
C ALA A 418 13.67 -30.61 -13.49
N LEU A 419 13.90 -31.84 -13.02
CA LEU A 419 13.76 -33.04 -13.85
C LEU A 419 12.30 -33.25 -14.27
N ALA A 420 11.35 -33.14 -13.34
CA ALA A 420 9.93 -33.24 -13.67
C ALA A 420 9.47 -32.16 -14.65
N ALA A 421 10.01 -30.95 -14.54
CA ALA A 421 9.76 -29.86 -15.49
C ALA A 421 10.33 -30.16 -16.88
N ALA A 422 11.55 -30.71 -16.94
CA ALA A 422 12.18 -31.11 -18.20
C ALA A 422 11.42 -32.22 -18.93
N GLU A 423 10.97 -33.25 -18.18
CA GLU A 423 10.23 -34.40 -18.70
C GLU A 423 8.91 -34.00 -19.39
N VAL A 424 8.24 -32.92 -18.92
CA VAL A 424 7.02 -32.39 -19.53
C VAL A 424 7.29 -31.23 -20.50
N GLN A 425 8.55 -30.90 -20.71
CA GLN A 425 8.99 -29.79 -21.58
C GLN A 425 8.38 -28.43 -21.17
N ALA A 426 8.41 -28.15 -19.84
CA ALA A 426 8.01 -26.83 -19.36
C ALA A 426 8.83 -25.73 -20.06
N GLU A 427 8.20 -24.63 -20.45
CA GLU A 427 8.90 -23.55 -21.16
C GLU A 427 9.97 -22.91 -20.26
N ARG A 428 9.70 -22.79 -18.96
CA ARG A 428 10.56 -22.08 -18.00
C ARG A 428 10.56 -22.76 -16.64
N PHE A 429 11.75 -22.79 -16.05
CA PHE A 429 11.97 -23.20 -14.64
C PHE A 429 12.82 -22.13 -13.95
N VAL A 430 12.30 -21.54 -12.89
CA VAL A 430 12.94 -20.45 -12.13
C VAL A 430 13.20 -20.90 -10.71
N LEU A 431 14.48 -21.03 -10.35
CA LEU A 431 14.91 -21.31 -8.98
C LEU A 431 15.02 -20.01 -8.18
N ILE A 432 14.37 -19.94 -7.04
CA ILE A 432 14.59 -18.88 -6.07
C ILE A 432 15.85 -19.19 -5.28
N SER A 433 16.89 -18.35 -5.42
CA SER A 433 18.19 -18.48 -4.75
C SER A 433 18.44 -17.34 -3.76
N THR A 434 19.66 -17.21 -3.26
CA THR A 434 20.03 -16.29 -2.18
C THR A 434 21.44 -15.76 -2.35
N ASP A 435 21.74 -14.59 -1.77
CA ASP A 435 23.08 -14.02 -1.58
C ASP A 435 24.05 -15.00 -0.88
N LYS A 436 23.55 -15.84 0.02
CA LYS A 436 24.33 -16.82 0.81
C LYS A 436 24.87 -17.96 -0.05
N ALA A 437 24.43 -18.11 -1.29
CA ALA A 437 25.01 -19.03 -2.27
C ALA A 437 26.33 -18.50 -2.88
N VAL A 438 26.70 -17.24 -2.61
CA VAL A 438 27.95 -16.61 -3.03
C VAL A 438 29.02 -16.89 -1.98
N ASN A 439 30.16 -17.46 -2.40
CA ASN A 439 31.27 -17.82 -1.49
C ASN A 439 30.75 -18.40 -0.15
N PRO A 440 29.99 -19.53 -0.20
CA PRO A 440 29.23 -19.98 0.94
C PRO A 440 30.12 -20.38 2.11
N THR A 441 29.76 -19.94 3.34
CA THR A 441 30.44 -20.26 4.57
C THR A 441 29.62 -21.16 5.50
N ASN A 442 28.44 -21.56 5.02
CA ASN A 442 27.49 -22.38 5.78
C ASN A 442 26.79 -23.41 4.89
N VAL A 443 26.25 -24.45 5.52
CA VAL A 443 25.58 -25.57 4.83
C VAL A 443 24.37 -25.10 4.00
N MET A 444 23.57 -24.17 4.54
CA MET A 444 22.41 -23.65 3.82
C MET A 444 22.84 -22.95 2.51
N GLY A 445 23.81 -22.06 2.57
CA GLY A 445 24.36 -21.36 1.40
C GLY A 445 24.98 -22.34 0.39
N ALA A 446 25.80 -23.30 0.88
CA ALA A 446 26.40 -24.33 0.03
C ALA A 446 25.34 -25.22 -0.65
N SER A 447 24.28 -25.62 0.07
CA SER A 447 23.17 -26.40 -0.53
C SER A 447 22.41 -25.60 -1.61
N LYS A 448 22.24 -24.28 -1.43
CA LYS A 448 21.63 -23.39 -2.45
C LYS A 448 22.55 -23.17 -3.63
N ARG A 449 23.88 -23.06 -3.42
CA ARG A 449 24.86 -23.01 -4.50
C ARG A 449 24.84 -24.30 -5.33
N ALA A 450 24.79 -25.46 -4.68
CA ALA A 450 24.63 -26.75 -5.35
C ALA A 450 23.32 -26.82 -6.15
N ALA A 451 22.22 -26.22 -5.64
CA ALA A 451 20.97 -26.09 -6.40
C ALA A 451 21.07 -25.19 -7.64
N GLU A 452 21.82 -24.09 -7.59
CA GLU A 452 22.13 -23.27 -8.79
C GLU A 452 22.95 -24.07 -9.81
N MET A 453 23.89 -24.88 -9.34
CA MET A 453 24.66 -25.78 -10.21
C MET A 453 23.75 -26.84 -10.85
N VAL A 454 22.76 -27.38 -10.13
CA VAL A 454 21.73 -28.25 -10.73
C VAL A 454 21.03 -27.54 -11.88
N VAL A 455 20.56 -26.30 -11.66
CA VAL A 455 19.88 -25.49 -12.70
C VAL A 455 20.76 -25.30 -13.92
N SER A 456 22.05 -24.97 -13.73
CA SER A 456 23.02 -24.83 -14.84
C SER A 456 23.26 -26.15 -15.59
N ALA A 457 23.39 -27.26 -14.87
CA ALA A 457 23.58 -28.59 -15.47
C ALA A 457 22.33 -29.06 -16.23
N MET A 458 21.13 -28.81 -15.69
CA MET A 458 19.85 -29.11 -16.34
C MET A 458 19.65 -28.26 -17.61
N ALA A 459 20.08 -27.01 -17.62
CA ALA A 459 20.04 -26.14 -18.79
C ALA A 459 20.85 -26.72 -19.95
N ALA A 460 22.02 -27.32 -19.67
CA ALA A 460 22.84 -27.98 -20.67
C ALA A 460 22.26 -29.31 -21.15
N ALA A 461 21.64 -30.09 -20.22
CA ALA A 461 21.09 -31.41 -20.51
C ALA A 461 19.71 -31.37 -21.22
N HIS A 462 18.92 -30.33 -21.00
CA HIS A 462 17.52 -30.26 -21.44
C HIS A 462 17.22 -28.89 -22.13
N PRO A 463 17.65 -28.68 -23.38
CA PRO A 463 17.49 -27.40 -24.06
C PRO A 463 16.03 -27.02 -24.39
N GLY A 464 15.09 -27.95 -24.24
CA GLY A 464 13.64 -27.69 -24.41
C GLY A 464 13.00 -26.88 -23.30
N THR A 465 13.68 -26.75 -22.13
CA THR A 465 13.23 -25.96 -20.99
C THR A 465 14.26 -24.88 -20.66
N ARG A 466 13.84 -23.64 -20.45
CA ARG A 466 14.74 -22.58 -20.00
C ARG A 466 14.88 -22.63 -18.48
N PHE A 467 16.05 -23.04 -18.02
CA PHE A 467 16.38 -23.10 -16.61
C PHE A 467 17.14 -21.86 -16.18
N MET A 468 16.70 -21.21 -15.12
CA MET A 468 17.37 -20.03 -14.57
C MET A 468 17.24 -19.96 -13.05
N ALA A 469 18.15 -19.24 -12.41
CA ALA A 469 18.08 -18.95 -10.98
C ALA A 469 18.04 -17.45 -10.74
N VAL A 470 17.44 -17.02 -9.62
CA VAL A 470 17.36 -15.62 -9.22
C VAL A 470 17.89 -15.49 -7.80
N ARG A 471 18.97 -14.71 -7.63
CA ARG A 471 19.61 -14.39 -6.35
C ARG A 471 19.11 -13.07 -5.80
N PHE A 472 18.84 -13.03 -4.51
CA PHE A 472 18.62 -11.80 -3.76
C PHE A 472 18.98 -11.98 -2.28
N GLY A 473 19.15 -10.87 -1.57
CA GLY A 473 19.48 -10.84 -0.15
C GLY A 473 18.27 -11.05 0.75
N ASN A 474 18.26 -10.40 1.91
CA ASN A 474 17.17 -10.55 2.85
C ASN A 474 15.91 -9.82 2.37
N VAL A 475 14.76 -10.42 2.69
CA VAL A 475 13.47 -9.76 2.48
C VAL A 475 12.83 -9.41 3.82
N LEU A 476 12.24 -8.22 3.90
CA LEU A 476 11.62 -7.71 5.11
C LEU A 476 10.36 -8.49 5.47
N GLY A 477 10.10 -8.65 6.76
CA GLY A 477 8.87 -9.25 7.24
C GLY A 477 8.72 -10.75 6.96
N SER A 478 9.75 -11.43 6.38
CA SER A 478 9.67 -12.87 6.13
C SER A 478 9.65 -13.67 7.43
N SER A 479 8.92 -14.79 7.43
CA SER A 479 8.76 -15.68 8.60
C SER A 479 10.10 -16.04 9.22
N GLY A 480 10.25 -15.81 10.54
CA GLY A 480 11.47 -16.08 11.30
C GLY A 480 12.65 -15.16 10.98
N SER A 481 12.45 -14.01 10.30
CA SER A 481 13.49 -13.00 10.07
C SER A 481 13.71 -12.10 11.29
N VAL A 482 14.72 -11.23 11.20
CA VAL A 482 15.16 -10.36 12.31
C VAL A 482 14.08 -9.41 12.79
N ILE A 483 13.25 -8.86 11.89
CA ILE A 483 12.26 -7.83 12.22
C ILE A 483 11.10 -8.36 13.07
N PRO A 484 10.41 -9.46 12.73
CA PRO A 484 9.42 -10.06 13.61
C PRO A 484 9.99 -10.38 15.00
N LYS A 485 11.24 -10.85 15.06
CA LYS A 485 11.91 -11.13 16.33
C LYS A 485 12.14 -9.85 17.15
N PHE A 486 12.57 -8.75 16.52
CA PHE A 486 12.76 -7.48 17.21
C PHE A 486 11.43 -6.93 17.74
N LYS A 487 10.35 -6.97 16.95
CA LYS A 487 9.02 -6.57 17.40
C LYS A 487 8.57 -7.34 18.63
N GLU A 488 8.71 -8.68 18.60
CA GLU A 488 8.38 -9.54 19.73
C GLU A 488 9.22 -9.22 20.98
N GLN A 489 10.52 -8.92 20.82
CA GLN A 489 11.38 -8.54 21.92
C GLN A 489 11.02 -7.17 22.50
N ILE A 490 10.69 -6.19 21.65
CA ILE A 490 10.24 -4.87 22.09
C ILE A 490 8.91 -4.97 22.84
N GLU A 491 7.94 -5.73 22.32
CA GLU A 491 6.64 -5.97 22.97
C GLU A 491 6.78 -6.61 24.37
N ARG A 492 7.84 -7.40 24.58
CA ARG A 492 8.17 -8.01 25.91
C ARG A 492 8.94 -7.07 26.83
N GLY A 493 9.30 -5.85 26.38
CA GLY A 493 10.10 -4.89 27.16
C GLY A 493 11.61 -5.03 26.98
N GLY A 494 12.08 -5.77 25.99
CA GLY A 494 13.50 -5.92 25.66
C GLY A 494 14.23 -7.05 26.40
N PRO A 495 15.57 -7.15 26.30
CA PRO A 495 16.40 -6.40 25.34
C PRO A 495 16.26 -6.92 23.92
N VAL A 496 16.54 -6.06 22.92
CA VAL A 496 16.67 -6.47 21.52
C VAL A 496 18.05 -7.08 21.29
N THR A 497 18.10 -8.30 20.71
CA THR A 497 19.36 -9.03 20.50
C THR A 497 19.88 -8.87 19.08
N VAL A 498 21.05 -8.28 18.90
CA VAL A 498 21.79 -8.13 17.64
C VAL A 498 23.04 -9.03 17.70
N THR A 499 23.40 -9.69 16.59
CA THR A 499 24.53 -10.64 16.61
C THR A 499 25.89 -9.93 16.63
N HIS A 500 26.02 -8.75 16.01
CA HIS A 500 27.27 -7.98 16.02
C HIS A 500 26.97 -6.50 15.73
N PRO A 501 27.67 -5.52 16.36
CA PRO A 501 27.41 -4.10 16.14
C PRO A 501 27.64 -3.65 14.69
N GLU A 502 28.60 -4.24 13.98
CA GLU A 502 28.94 -3.88 12.59
C GLU A 502 28.24 -4.77 11.54
N ILE A 503 27.30 -5.64 11.94
CA ILE A 503 26.63 -6.51 10.98
C ILE A 503 25.75 -5.70 10.04
N ILE A 504 25.93 -5.92 8.74
CA ILE A 504 25.11 -5.29 7.70
C ILE A 504 24.37 -6.35 6.89
N ARG A 505 23.19 -5.98 6.38
CA ARG A 505 22.41 -6.80 5.45
C ARG A 505 21.78 -5.92 4.39
N TYR A 506 21.58 -6.54 3.23
CA TYR A 506 20.76 -5.95 2.18
C TYR A 506 19.31 -6.35 2.38
N PHE A 507 18.39 -5.40 2.24
CA PHE A 507 16.97 -5.66 2.39
C PHE A 507 16.17 -5.23 1.17
N MET A 508 15.13 -5.99 0.87
CA MET A 508 14.13 -5.71 -0.15
C MET A 508 12.75 -6.05 0.43
N THR A 509 11.68 -5.46 -0.11
CA THR A 509 10.33 -5.88 0.25
C THR A 509 9.98 -7.21 -0.43
N ILE A 510 9.11 -8.01 0.19
CA ILE A 510 8.66 -9.28 -0.41
C ILE A 510 7.94 -9.02 -1.75
N PRO A 511 7.01 -8.03 -1.88
CA PRO A 511 6.40 -7.71 -3.16
C PRO A 511 7.39 -7.28 -4.25
N GLU A 512 8.41 -6.49 -3.89
CA GLU A 512 9.46 -6.07 -4.85
C GLU A 512 10.27 -7.28 -5.33
N ALA A 513 10.70 -8.16 -4.42
CA ALA A 513 11.44 -9.37 -4.77
C ALA A 513 10.63 -10.27 -5.71
N ALA A 514 9.36 -10.52 -5.39
CA ALA A 514 8.49 -11.33 -6.24
C ALA A 514 8.30 -10.72 -7.64
N ARG A 515 8.08 -9.40 -7.73
CA ARG A 515 7.99 -8.68 -9.01
C ARG A 515 9.23 -8.87 -9.86
N LEU A 516 10.41 -8.67 -9.26
CA LEU A 516 11.69 -8.82 -9.99
C LEU A 516 11.97 -10.27 -10.38
N VAL A 517 11.52 -11.27 -9.60
CA VAL A 517 11.56 -12.68 -9.97
C VAL A 517 10.67 -12.95 -11.20
N LEU A 518 9.46 -12.41 -11.24
CA LEU A 518 8.60 -12.53 -12.43
C LEU A 518 9.21 -11.84 -13.66
N GLN A 519 9.82 -10.68 -13.46
CA GLN A 519 10.54 -10.00 -14.54
C GLN A 519 11.75 -10.81 -15.02
N ALA A 520 12.51 -11.40 -14.08
CA ALA A 520 13.62 -12.31 -14.42
C ALA A 520 13.14 -13.51 -15.23
N ALA A 521 11.99 -14.10 -14.86
CA ALA A 521 11.37 -15.17 -15.63
C ALA A 521 11.01 -14.75 -17.07
N ALA A 522 10.63 -13.48 -17.29
CA ALA A 522 10.28 -12.97 -18.61
C ALA A 522 11.50 -12.80 -19.52
N ILE A 523 12.61 -12.23 -19.00
CA ILE A 523 13.78 -11.84 -19.79
C ILE A 523 14.95 -12.83 -19.73
N GLY A 524 15.00 -13.69 -18.70
CA GLY A 524 16.12 -14.60 -18.46
C GLY A 524 16.23 -15.71 -19.49
N GLU A 525 17.46 -16.09 -19.77
CA GLU A 525 17.81 -17.18 -20.66
C GLU A 525 18.30 -18.42 -19.91
N SER A 526 18.33 -19.55 -20.59
CA SER A 526 18.73 -20.83 -19.99
C SER A 526 20.19 -20.79 -19.51
N GLY A 527 20.42 -21.29 -18.30
CA GLY A 527 21.74 -21.33 -17.66
C GLY A 527 22.14 -20.05 -16.93
N GLN A 528 21.32 -19.00 -16.97
CA GLN A 528 21.63 -17.73 -16.31
C GLN A 528 21.27 -17.74 -14.82
N VAL A 529 22.08 -17.02 -14.04
CA VAL A 529 21.73 -16.58 -12.69
C VAL A 529 21.53 -15.08 -12.71
N LEU A 530 20.30 -14.65 -12.44
CA LEU A 530 19.95 -13.25 -12.35
C LEU A 530 20.11 -12.78 -10.91
N VAL A 531 20.62 -11.56 -10.72
CA VAL A 531 20.88 -10.97 -9.41
C VAL A 531 20.05 -9.71 -9.28
N LEU A 532 19.26 -9.65 -8.21
CA LEU A 532 18.46 -8.46 -7.90
C LEU A 532 19.34 -7.40 -7.25
N ASP A 533 19.20 -6.16 -7.70
CA ASP A 533 19.85 -5.02 -7.07
C ASP A 533 19.19 -4.74 -5.71
N MET A 534 19.93 -5.02 -4.67
CA MET A 534 19.44 -4.88 -3.28
C MET A 534 19.56 -3.44 -2.74
N GLY A 535 20.10 -2.50 -3.52
CA GLY A 535 20.34 -1.12 -3.09
C GLY A 535 21.37 -1.01 -1.97
N GLU A 536 21.22 -0.02 -1.09
CA GLU A 536 22.18 0.26 -0.02
C GLU A 536 22.07 -0.76 1.13
N PRO A 537 23.21 -1.16 1.70
CA PRO A 537 23.23 -2.04 2.87
C PRO A 537 22.76 -1.30 4.12
N VAL A 538 22.12 -2.02 5.05
CA VAL A 538 21.57 -1.50 6.30
C VAL A 538 22.28 -2.15 7.48
N LYS A 539 22.77 -1.36 8.43
CA LYS A 539 23.26 -1.87 9.73
C LYS A 539 22.08 -2.39 10.55
N ILE A 540 22.21 -3.60 11.07
CA ILE A 540 21.14 -4.22 11.86
C ILE A 540 20.89 -3.47 13.17
N ILE A 541 21.93 -2.87 13.75
CA ILE A 541 21.80 -2.04 14.96
C ILE A 541 20.95 -0.78 14.70
N ASP A 542 21.11 -0.13 13.55
CA ASP A 542 20.34 1.06 13.21
C ASP A 542 18.86 0.69 13.01
N LEU A 543 18.60 -0.44 12.35
CA LEU A 543 17.25 -0.97 12.19
C LEU A 543 16.59 -1.30 13.55
N ALA A 544 17.36 -1.86 14.50
CA ALA A 544 16.86 -2.13 15.84
C ALA A 544 16.47 -0.83 16.57
N HIS A 545 17.35 0.18 16.55
CA HIS A 545 17.08 1.48 17.16
C HIS A 545 15.86 2.19 16.54
N GLU A 546 15.72 2.12 15.21
CA GLU A 546 14.56 2.70 14.53
C GLU A 546 13.25 1.99 14.93
N LEU A 547 13.23 0.65 14.98
CA LEU A 547 12.06 -0.11 15.40
C LEU A 547 11.66 0.16 16.85
N ILE A 548 12.64 0.28 17.77
CA ILE A 548 12.39 0.65 19.17
C ILE A 548 11.71 2.02 19.24
N ARG A 549 12.26 3.03 18.53
CA ARG A 549 11.68 4.38 18.50
C ARG A 549 10.28 4.42 17.90
N LEU A 550 10.05 3.69 16.82
CA LEU A 550 8.74 3.60 16.17
C LEU A 550 7.69 2.91 17.03
N SER A 551 8.12 2.03 17.94
CA SER A 551 7.25 1.40 18.94
C SER A 551 6.95 2.31 20.14
N GLY A 552 7.44 3.58 20.14
CA GLY A 552 7.18 4.57 21.18
C GLY A 552 8.12 4.45 22.39
N HIS A 553 9.23 3.71 22.25
CA HIS A 553 10.24 3.53 23.30
C HIS A 553 11.58 4.18 22.94
N THR A 554 12.45 4.35 23.91
CA THR A 554 13.82 4.74 23.68
C THR A 554 14.76 3.52 23.70
N PRO A 555 15.90 3.57 22.96
CA PRO A 555 16.89 2.50 23.01
C PRO A 555 17.43 2.20 24.40
N GLU A 556 17.43 3.20 25.28
CA GLU A 556 17.86 3.09 26.68
C GLU A 556 16.84 2.33 27.55
N GLU A 557 15.52 2.48 27.25
CA GLU A 557 14.45 1.77 27.96
C GLU A 557 14.40 0.29 27.59
N ILE A 558 14.51 -0.04 26.30
CA ILE A 558 14.42 -1.41 25.80
C ILE A 558 15.75 -2.16 25.95
N GLY A 559 16.87 -1.47 25.72
CA GLY A 559 18.20 -2.06 25.69
C GLY A 559 18.49 -2.83 24.40
N VAL A 560 19.76 -2.84 23.98
CA VAL A 560 20.26 -3.66 22.88
C VAL A 560 21.45 -4.47 23.35
N GLU A 561 21.40 -5.79 23.16
CA GLU A 561 22.45 -6.71 23.55
C GLU A 561 23.09 -7.38 22.33
N PHE A 562 24.41 -7.64 22.43
CA PHE A 562 25.15 -8.34 21.38
C PHE A 562 25.38 -9.80 21.75
N SER A 563 24.83 -10.72 20.94
CA SER A 563 24.90 -12.16 21.21
C SER A 563 26.10 -12.87 20.59
N GLY A 564 26.95 -12.17 19.84
CA GLY A 564 28.01 -12.78 19.02
C GLY A 564 27.46 -13.34 17.68
N LEU A 565 28.37 -13.46 16.69
CA LEU A 565 28.02 -14.07 15.40
C LEU A 565 27.68 -15.55 15.58
N ARG A 566 26.67 -16.03 14.86
CA ARG A 566 26.27 -17.42 14.88
C ARG A 566 27.18 -18.27 13.98
N PRO A 567 27.29 -19.57 14.22
CA PRO A 567 28.05 -20.46 13.32
C PRO A 567 27.58 -20.32 11.86
N GLY A 568 28.53 -20.07 10.96
CA GLY A 568 28.26 -19.86 9.53
C GLY A 568 27.68 -18.49 9.14
N GLU A 569 27.49 -17.58 10.09
CA GLU A 569 27.00 -16.21 9.81
C GLU A 569 28.17 -15.31 9.38
N LYS A 570 28.01 -14.61 8.22
CA LYS A 570 28.95 -13.60 7.75
C LYS A 570 28.64 -12.24 8.37
N LEU A 571 29.69 -11.46 8.65
CA LEU A 571 29.52 -10.04 9.03
C LEU A 571 28.90 -9.23 7.89
N TYR A 572 29.37 -9.48 6.66
CA TYR A 572 28.91 -8.86 5.41
C TYR A 572 28.51 -9.95 4.43
N GLU A 573 27.32 -9.83 3.82
CA GLU A 573 26.86 -10.74 2.75
C GLU A 573 27.21 -10.14 1.38
N GLU A 574 27.62 -11.00 0.45
CA GLU A 574 28.01 -10.65 -0.90
C GLU A 574 26.88 -11.02 -1.88
N LEU A 575 26.52 -10.12 -2.78
CA LEU A 575 25.54 -10.42 -3.85
C LEU A 575 26.19 -11.13 -5.04
N LEU A 576 27.48 -10.89 -5.24
CA LEU A 576 28.29 -11.39 -6.34
C LEU A 576 29.62 -11.92 -5.79
N ALA A 577 30.17 -12.98 -6.39
CA ALA A 577 31.54 -13.39 -6.16
C ALA A 577 32.49 -12.45 -6.95
N ASP A 578 33.72 -12.27 -6.48
CA ASP A 578 34.74 -11.43 -7.12
C ASP A 578 35.02 -11.82 -8.59
N ALA A 579 34.82 -13.10 -8.93
CA ALA A 579 34.99 -13.64 -10.28
C ALA A 579 33.72 -13.52 -11.17
N ASP A 580 32.58 -13.10 -10.62
CA ASP A 580 31.33 -13.00 -11.37
C ASP A 580 31.30 -11.66 -12.12
N GLU A 581 31.55 -11.66 -13.42
CA GLU A 581 31.22 -10.53 -14.28
C GLU A 581 29.71 -10.39 -14.36
N THR A 582 29.20 -9.19 -14.10
CA THR A 582 27.78 -8.90 -14.26
C THR A 582 27.51 -8.15 -15.56
N LEU A 583 26.45 -8.57 -16.23
CA LEU A 583 25.90 -7.86 -17.38
C LEU A 583 24.65 -7.10 -16.96
N PRO A 584 24.49 -5.84 -17.39
CA PRO A 584 23.24 -5.12 -17.20
C PRO A 584 22.14 -5.76 -18.05
N THR A 585 20.89 -5.62 -17.60
CA THR A 585 19.72 -6.01 -18.38
C THR A 585 18.90 -4.78 -18.77
N ALA A 586 17.87 -4.96 -19.58
CA ALA A 586 16.90 -3.91 -19.88
C ALA A 586 16.13 -3.43 -18.63
N VAL A 587 16.12 -4.20 -17.55
CA VAL A 587 15.48 -3.87 -16.27
C VAL A 587 16.53 -3.34 -15.31
N GLN A 588 16.41 -2.07 -14.94
CA GLN A 588 17.42 -1.31 -14.19
C GLN A 588 17.92 -1.99 -12.89
N ARG A 589 17.07 -2.79 -12.22
CA ARG A 589 17.40 -3.47 -10.95
C ARG A 589 17.65 -4.97 -11.12
N LEU A 590 17.93 -5.44 -12.32
CA LEU A 590 18.19 -6.83 -12.62
C LEU A 590 19.50 -6.95 -13.40
N ARG A 591 20.42 -7.74 -12.89
CA ARG A 591 21.72 -8.02 -13.50
C ARG A 591 21.85 -9.51 -13.78
N ILE A 592 22.69 -9.91 -14.72
CA ILE A 592 23.01 -11.30 -15.02
C ILE A 592 24.41 -11.58 -14.49
N ALA A 593 24.55 -12.57 -13.61
CA ALA A 593 25.86 -13.10 -13.22
C ALA A 593 26.31 -14.16 -14.23
N ARG A 594 27.53 -14.06 -14.69
CA ARG A 594 28.16 -15.13 -15.49
C ARG A 594 28.67 -16.20 -14.52
N ILE A 595 28.05 -17.36 -14.54
CA ILE A 595 28.55 -18.53 -13.81
C ILE A 595 29.31 -19.40 -14.77
N ALA A 596 30.52 -19.82 -14.39
CA ALA A 596 31.29 -20.77 -15.18
C ALA A 596 30.48 -22.06 -15.41
N PRO A 597 30.41 -22.59 -16.62
CA PRO A 597 29.78 -23.86 -16.91
C PRO A 597 30.39 -24.97 -16.04
N ILE A 598 29.56 -25.90 -15.58
CA ILE A 598 30.04 -27.04 -14.81
C ILE A 598 30.77 -27.99 -15.76
N ALA A 599 32.05 -28.21 -15.52
CA ALA A 599 32.91 -29.03 -16.40
C ALA A 599 32.37 -30.45 -16.63
N GLU A 600 31.76 -31.06 -15.60
CA GLU A 600 31.23 -32.42 -15.65
C GLU A 600 29.74 -32.44 -15.21
N ALA A 601 28.90 -31.72 -15.91
CA ALA A 601 27.48 -31.53 -15.58
C ALA A 601 26.74 -32.86 -15.39
N ALA A 602 26.99 -33.87 -16.25
CA ALA A 602 26.32 -35.15 -16.14
C ALA A 602 26.74 -35.92 -14.87
N ALA A 603 28.04 -35.93 -14.54
CA ALA A 603 28.55 -36.60 -13.31
C ALA A 603 28.01 -35.88 -12.07
N PHE A 604 27.94 -34.57 -12.07
CA PHE A 604 27.34 -33.79 -10.98
C PHE A 604 25.85 -34.12 -10.76
N LEU A 605 25.05 -34.23 -11.82
CA LEU A 605 23.64 -34.61 -11.71
C LEU A 605 23.47 -36.06 -11.16
N VAL A 606 24.36 -36.99 -11.55
CA VAL A 606 24.38 -38.35 -10.97
C VAL A 606 24.68 -38.29 -9.48
N GLN A 607 25.68 -37.52 -9.06
CA GLN A 607 26.02 -37.34 -7.65
C GLN A 607 24.84 -36.74 -6.85
N VAL A 608 24.13 -35.76 -7.40
CA VAL A 608 22.94 -35.18 -6.76
C VAL A 608 21.80 -36.21 -6.66
N ARG A 609 21.54 -36.97 -7.73
CA ARG A 609 20.52 -38.01 -7.75
C ARG A 609 20.77 -39.06 -6.66
N ASP A 610 22.03 -39.47 -6.49
CA ASP A 610 22.41 -40.53 -5.55
C ASP A 610 22.25 -40.13 -4.07
N LEU A 611 22.09 -38.80 -3.78
CA LEU A 611 21.66 -38.34 -2.44
C LEU A 611 20.30 -38.87 -2.03
N GLY A 612 19.43 -39.25 -2.97
CA GLY A 612 18.13 -39.86 -2.69
C GLY A 612 18.24 -41.23 -2.02
N GLY A 613 19.22 -42.03 -2.40
CA GLY A 613 19.47 -43.38 -1.85
C GLY A 613 20.35 -43.39 -0.61
N THR A 614 20.95 -42.29 -0.21
CA THR A 614 21.87 -42.20 0.93
C THR A 614 21.10 -42.37 2.25
N ALA A 615 21.32 -43.40 3.03
CA ALA A 615 20.53 -43.69 4.24
C ALA A 615 20.76 -42.63 5.34
N SER A 616 22.00 -42.38 5.73
CA SER A 616 22.36 -41.35 6.74
C SER A 616 23.79 -40.87 6.50
N LEU A 617 24.00 -39.58 6.72
CA LEU A 617 25.33 -38.95 6.79
C LEU A 617 25.38 -38.09 8.05
N THR A 618 26.53 -38.05 8.71
CA THR A 618 26.77 -37.07 9.77
C THR A 618 26.92 -35.67 9.18
N ASP A 619 26.74 -34.65 9.99
CA ASP A 619 26.91 -33.26 9.53
C ASP A 619 28.31 -33.03 8.91
N ASP A 620 29.37 -33.62 9.48
CA ASP A 620 30.73 -33.49 8.95
C ASP A 620 30.92 -34.19 7.61
N GLN A 621 30.30 -35.37 7.43
CA GLN A 621 30.28 -36.04 6.12
C GLN A 621 29.54 -35.20 5.07
N VAL A 622 28.43 -34.56 5.43
CA VAL A 622 27.72 -33.66 4.54
C VAL A 622 28.55 -32.42 4.21
N ARG A 623 29.24 -31.83 5.18
CA ARG A 623 30.16 -30.70 4.92
C ARG A 623 31.31 -31.11 4.00
N THR A 624 31.87 -32.30 4.21
CA THR A 624 32.90 -32.83 3.31
C THR A 624 32.37 -33.05 1.91
N LEU A 625 31.19 -33.61 1.74
CA LEU A 625 30.53 -33.79 0.45
C LEU A 625 30.26 -32.43 -0.23
N LEU A 626 29.74 -31.45 0.51
CA LEU A 626 29.52 -30.12 -0.01
C LEU A 626 30.81 -29.42 -0.48
N ARG A 627 31.95 -29.63 0.22
CA ARG A 627 33.26 -29.12 -0.23
C ARG A 627 33.70 -29.72 -1.57
N THR A 628 33.37 -30.99 -1.84
CA THR A 628 33.68 -31.61 -3.14
C THR A 628 32.70 -31.15 -4.23
N MET A 629 31.45 -30.91 -3.89
CA MET A 629 30.42 -30.48 -4.85
C MET A 629 30.51 -28.98 -5.21
N VAL A 630 30.83 -28.14 -4.23
CA VAL A 630 30.76 -26.67 -4.35
C VAL A 630 32.14 -26.07 -4.15
N ALA A 631 32.78 -25.71 -5.24
CA ALA A 631 34.05 -24.97 -5.18
C ALA A 631 33.85 -23.63 -4.42
N GLY A 632 34.77 -23.32 -3.50
CA GLY A 632 34.68 -22.10 -2.68
C GLY A 632 33.83 -22.24 -1.42
N TYR A 633 33.26 -23.40 -1.12
CA TYR A 633 32.66 -23.63 0.19
C TYR A 633 33.73 -23.77 1.28
N VAL A 634 33.80 -22.78 2.14
CA VAL A 634 34.69 -22.76 3.30
C VAL A 634 33.85 -22.81 4.57
N VAL A 635 34.08 -23.82 5.40
CA VAL A 635 33.42 -23.86 6.72
C VAL A 635 34.01 -22.75 7.57
N ALA A 636 33.22 -21.79 8.00
CA ALA A 636 33.66 -20.80 8.96
C ALA A 636 33.96 -21.52 10.29
N ASP A 637 35.17 -21.35 10.79
CA ASP A 637 35.48 -21.76 12.16
C ASP A 637 34.53 -21.05 13.13
N PRO A 638 34.04 -21.73 14.17
CA PRO A 638 33.25 -21.03 15.18
C PRO A 638 34.10 -19.88 15.72
N PRO A 639 33.52 -18.68 15.90
CA PRO A 639 34.26 -17.57 16.52
C PRO A 639 34.83 -18.07 17.83
N ALA A 640 36.13 -17.78 18.07
CA ALA A 640 36.77 -18.07 19.35
C ALA A 640 35.91 -17.44 20.47
N ALA A 641 35.57 -18.25 21.47
CA ALA A 641 34.66 -17.92 22.56
C ALA A 641 35.16 -16.73 23.37
#